data_68c08e93b727497f5154dc83a7c39e75
#
_entry.id   68c08e93b727497f5154dc83a7c39e75
#
_cell.length_a   1.000
_cell.length_b   1.000
_cell.length_c   1.000
_cell.angle_alpha   90.00
_cell.angle_beta   90.00
_cell.angle_gamma   90.00
#
_symmetry.space_group_name_H-M   'P 1'
#
loop_
_entity.id
_entity.type
_entity.pdbx_description
1 polymer ?
#
loop_
_entity_poly.entity_id
_entity_poly.type
_entity_poly.pdbx_seq_one_letter_code
_entity_poly.pdbx_strand_id
1 'polypeptide(L)'
;MHILLNLSLISVLFIGCQQIVQSNTNQNFSDILKNSPRIEGKQEYLQSPFSTTGNRVYMVGHQDGTFPDLGWHIEGEMGGIWNHPIKLMDGFDIQITEASESFKLNKADKFTNYPVANVHSFSWKDKKLEIERWQFVPDDKQGLVVQLIIKNHGKERNLNLKFTGHPDIIPTWLGDETGMEDGKDQSVFDSEKKLWKIKDDLNEWYALFGNDKETSVEKTSLNTLEDTISLKAEETYVINYVIAGSYTSEQEAYATYNDIKNNMNSYLTAKRERYEELANRSKLTVPDKDIEQVFEWIKYSCDWTIRTIPEVGSGMCAGLPDYPWWFSCDAEYALKNHMAFGQFETAYNTIHLLDSISEVTNGNGRIAHEISTNGAVFNKGNVNETPQFVSLIWDLYKWTGDINFLKRYFPTVKKGLNWVMTERDENNNLLPDGYGMMEIEGLDGEMIDISAYLQRAFIDASKMASEIGDNKLADEYKTKAIALKEKINSVFWSEESKSYGDFIATDEQALKTIANAIERAEDMKQPWVIEELKKKKKYIKENPSSEIRAFAIYHSYVVNTPMEMNFADEDKALIALETAKKFTSQFGVYVTGIDKDTREDTNNENVKRESAFSYESAVMPMNAGVLAVSENNYGRPNEALDYIKKATTTFSYAYPGGMYEVSPDFGMMNQTFNNYAYGVPIVNQFFGIDPQAAKKKVVIKPQMPDTWDNASLENVLIADNTISVYYTKSDGLLTLRVEQENSDWEVEIIIPKKDNINSFEVTKSSVEPEIVDGKYVFDSKASTTELVLKYE
;
A
#
# COMPACT_ATOMS: atom_id res chain seq x y z
N MET A 1 -42.78 17.28 -0.43
CA MET A 1 -42.69 18.14 -1.66
C MET A 1 -41.44 17.66 -2.39
N HIS A 2 -41.66 16.83 -3.42
CA HIS A 2 -40.57 16.15 -4.14
C HIS A 2 -39.82 17.15 -5.03
N ILE A 3 -38.50 17.21 -4.87
CA ILE A 3 -37.61 17.85 -5.83
C ILE A 3 -36.82 16.73 -6.50
N LEU A 4 -37.20 16.43 -7.74
CA LEU A 4 -36.46 15.57 -8.65
C LEU A 4 -35.23 16.31 -9.16
N LEU A 5 -34.04 15.85 -8.81
CA LEU A 5 -32.79 16.24 -9.46
C LEU A 5 -32.55 15.29 -10.66
N ASN A 6 -32.60 15.85 -11.85
CA ASN A 6 -32.18 15.19 -13.08
C ASN A 6 -30.65 15.09 -13.11
N LEU A 7 -30.12 13.88 -12.98
CA LEU A 7 -28.74 13.55 -13.34
C LEU A 7 -28.70 13.21 -14.83
N SER A 8 -28.06 14.07 -15.61
CA SER A 8 -27.73 13.78 -17.02
C SER A 8 -26.53 12.84 -17.05
N LEU A 9 -26.75 11.55 -17.30
CA LEU A 9 -25.72 10.60 -17.67
C LEU A 9 -25.19 10.97 -19.06
N ILE A 10 -23.92 11.34 -19.15
CA ILE A 10 -23.18 11.34 -20.42
C ILE A 10 -22.60 9.95 -20.57
N SER A 11 -23.32 9.09 -21.31
CA SER A 11 -22.80 7.81 -21.74
C SER A 11 -21.87 8.02 -22.93
N VAL A 12 -20.57 7.90 -22.70
CA VAL A 12 -19.58 7.72 -23.77
C VAL A 12 -19.71 6.28 -24.26
N LEU A 13 -20.28 6.10 -25.46
CA LEU A 13 -20.32 4.81 -26.14
C LEU A 13 -18.90 4.45 -26.63
N PHE A 14 -18.20 3.59 -25.89
CA PHE A 14 -17.11 2.82 -26.44
C PHE A 14 -17.70 1.67 -27.27
N ILE A 15 -17.69 1.81 -28.60
CA ILE A 15 -17.89 0.69 -29.51
C ILE A 15 -16.57 -0.06 -29.61
N GLY A 16 -16.26 -0.89 -28.62
CA GLY A 16 -15.23 -1.91 -28.73
C GLY A 16 -15.80 -3.09 -29.53
N CYS A 17 -15.14 -3.47 -30.63
CA CYS A 17 -15.37 -4.74 -31.31
C CYS A 17 -15.22 -5.89 -30.31
N GLN A 18 -16.31 -6.46 -29.86
CA GLN A 18 -16.30 -7.76 -29.21
C GLN A 18 -15.99 -8.82 -30.31
N GLN A 19 -14.71 -9.17 -30.41
CA GLN A 19 -14.38 -10.49 -30.91
C GLN A 19 -14.91 -11.49 -29.87
N ILE A 20 -15.94 -12.25 -30.24
CA ILE A 20 -16.38 -13.41 -29.47
C ILE A 20 -15.22 -14.41 -29.54
N VAL A 21 -14.36 -14.39 -28.53
CA VAL A 21 -13.40 -15.45 -28.29
C VAL A 21 -14.25 -16.66 -27.88
N GLN A 22 -14.32 -17.66 -28.74
CA GLN A 22 -14.88 -18.97 -28.37
C GLN A 22 -14.11 -19.42 -27.12
N SER A 23 -14.82 -19.55 -26.00
CA SER A 23 -14.26 -20.03 -24.74
C SER A 23 -13.74 -21.46 -24.97
N ASN A 24 -12.43 -21.63 -24.97
CA ASN A 24 -11.78 -22.93 -24.80
C ASN A 24 -12.07 -23.41 -23.38
N THR A 25 -13.13 -24.15 -23.18
CA THR A 25 -13.64 -24.64 -21.89
C THR A 25 -12.69 -25.65 -21.20
N ASN A 26 -11.52 -25.95 -21.75
CA ASN A 26 -10.59 -26.97 -21.27
C ASN A 26 -9.21 -26.43 -20.85
N GLN A 27 -9.05 -25.12 -20.72
CA GLN A 27 -7.75 -24.56 -20.37
C GLN A 27 -7.57 -24.46 -18.84
N ASN A 28 -6.47 -24.99 -18.30
CA ASN A 28 -6.15 -24.90 -16.88
C ASN A 28 -5.60 -23.52 -16.51
N PHE A 29 -5.68 -23.12 -15.24
CA PHE A 29 -5.08 -21.88 -14.74
C PHE A 29 -3.58 -21.84 -14.97
N SER A 30 -2.90 -22.98 -14.82
CA SER A 30 -1.46 -23.13 -15.13
C SER A 30 -1.13 -22.81 -16.60
N ASP A 31 -2.02 -23.15 -17.56
CA ASP A 31 -1.82 -22.84 -18.97
C ASP A 31 -2.01 -21.35 -19.25
N ILE A 32 -3.04 -20.73 -18.65
CA ILE A 32 -3.34 -19.30 -18.79
C ILE A 32 -2.20 -18.46 -18.22
N LEU A 33 -1.62 -18.88 -17.09
CA LEU A 33 -0.59 -18.12 -16.35
C LEU A 33 0.85 -18.56 -16.65
N LYS A 34 1.05 -19.43 -17.65
CA LYS A 34 2.36 -20.03 -17.96
C LYS A 34 3.50 -19.02 -18.07
N ASN A 35 3.23 -17.84 -18.65
CA ASN A 35 4.22 -16.79 -18.90
C ASN A 35 4.11 -15.63 -17.91
N SER A 36 3.18 -15.66 -16.96
CA SER A 36 3.01 -14.61 -15.96
C SER A 36 4.18 -14.61 -14.96
N PRO A 37 4.58 -13.44 -14.46
CA PRO A 37 5.58 -13.35 -13.40
C PRO A 37 5.11 -14.12 -12.17
N ARG A 38 6.06 -14.67 -11.43
CA ARG A 38 5.76 -15.42 -10.21
C ARG A 38 6.93 -15.41 -9.26
N ILE A 39 6.63 -15.53 -7.97
CA ILE A 39 7.64 -15.69 -6.91
C ILE A 39 7.30 -16.94 -6.10
N GLU A 40 8.29 -17.76 -5.85
CA GLU A 40 8.17 -18.97 -5.03
C GLU A 40 8.36 -18.62 -3.55
N GLY A 41 7.50 -19.15 -2.69
CA GLY A 41 7.61 -19.04 -1.24
C GLY A 41 8.78 -19.84 -0.69
N LYS A 42 9.36 -19.40 0.41
CA LYS A 42 10.46 -20.06 1.08
C LYS A 42 9.94 -21.18 1.97
N GLN A 43 10.70 -22.26 2.09
CA GLN A 43 10.32 -23.45 2.87
C GLN A 43 10.10 -23.15 4.36
N GLU A 44 10.93 -22.28 4.92
CA GLU A 44 10.84 -21.83 6.32
C GLU A 44 9.60 -20.97 6.61
N TYR A 45 8.93 -20.45 5.57
CA TYR A 45 7.75 -19.58 5.68
C TYR A 45 6.45 -20.23 5.17
N LEU A 46 6.43 -21.54 4.95
CA LEU A 46 5.18 -22.22 4.54
C LEU A 46 4.04 -22.09 5.56
N GLN A 47 4.35 -21.86 6.83
CA GLN A 47 3.36 -21.56 7.87
C GLN A 47 3.06 -20.06 8.03
N SER A 48 3.56 -19.22 7.13
CA SER A 48 3.21 -17.81 7.08
C SER A 48 1.99 -17.58 6.21
N PRO A 49 1.24 -16.49 6.45
CA PRO A 49 0.03 -16.18 5.69
C PRO A 49 0.30 -15.95 4.20
N PHE A 50 -0.74 -16.19 3.39
CA PHE A 50 -0.86 -15.73 2.00
C PHE A 50 -2.22 -15.12 1.77
N SER A 51 -2.36 -14.33 0.70
CA SER A 51 -3.66 -13.85 0.23
C SER A 51 -3.88 -14.12 -1.25
N THR A 52 -5.16 -14.28 -1.62
CA THR A 52 -5.64 -14.24 -3.00
C THR A 52 -6.75 -13.20 -3.06
N THR A 53 -6.63 -12.18 -3.90
CA THR A 53 -7.46 -10.98 -3.78
C THR A 53 -8.16 -10.59 -5.08
N GLY A 54 -9.41 -10.15 -4.95
CA GLY A 54 -10.11 -9.25 -5.84
C GLY A 54 -10.53 -8.01 -5.07
N ASN A 55 -11.16 -7.06 -5.72
CA ASN A 55 -11.63 -5.84 -5.06
C ASN A 55 -12.89 -6.06 -4.17
N ARG A 56 -13.66 -7.14 -4.38
CA ARG A 56 -14.85 -7.49 -3.59
C ARG A 56 -14.55 -8.57 -2.56
N VAL A 57 -13.84 -9.62 -2.96
CA VAL A 57 -13.55 -10.80 -2.15
C VAL A 57 -12.04 -10.95 -2.02
N TYR A 58 -11.60 -11.46 -0.88
CA TYR A 58 -10.27 -12.01 -0.72
C TYR A 58 -10.30 -13.27 0.15
N MET A 59 -9.24 -14.04 0.04
CA MET A 59 -9.00 -15.24 0.85
C MET A 59 -7.62 -15.12 1.50
N VAL A 60 -7.54 -15.46 2.79
CA VAL A 60 -6.30 -15.54 3.57
C VAL A 60 -6.21 -16.91 4.22
N GLY A 61 -5.06 -17.55 4.08
CA GLY A 61 -4.69 -18.80 4.73
C GLY A 61 -3.17 -18.88 4.84
N HIS A 62 -2.63 -20.05 5.17
CA HIS A 62 -1.18 -20.30 5.22
C HIS A 62 -0.63 -20.91 3.93
N GLN A 63 0.63 -20.61 3.62
CA GLN A 63 1.31 -21.09 2.43
C GLN A 63 1.52 -22.64 2.43
N ASP A 64 1.30 -23.32 3.57
CA ASP A 64 1.25 -24.78 3.65
C ASP A 64 -0.10 -25.37 3.22
N GLY A 65 -1.09 -24.53 3.01
CA GLY A 65 -2.43 -24.90 2.54
C GLY A 65 -3.48 -24.99 3.64
N THR A 66 -3.16 -24.65 4.88
CA THR A 66 -4.09 -24.61 6.02
C THR A 66 -4.78 -23.25 6.15
N PHE A 67 -5.84 -23.23 6.95
CA PHE A 67 -6.56 -22.03 7.36
C PHE A 67 -6.62 -22.00 8.88
N PRO A 68 -5.58 -21.48 9.55
CA PRO A 68 -5.59 -21.29 11.00
C PRO A 68 -6.35 -20.04 11.40
N ASP A 69 -6.67 -19.92 12.68
CA ASP A 69 -7.15 -18.69 13.29
C ASP A 69 -6.07 -17.61 13.14
N LEU A 70 -6.44 -16.44 12.62
CA LEU A 70 -5.53 -15.32 12.36
C LEU A 70 -6.15 -14.01 12.85
N GLY A 71 -5.27 -13.11 13.29
CA GLY A 71 -5.59 -11.73 13.55
C GLY A 71 -6.10 -11.43 14.96
N TRP A 72 -6.19 -10.13 15.25
CA TRP A 72 -6.56 -9.61 16.57
C TRP A 72 -7.73 -8.61 16.57
N HIS A 73 -8.07 -7.98 15.45
CA HIS A 73 -9.20 -7.04 15.39
C HIS A 73 -10.55 -7.73 15.60
N ILE A 74 -10.73 -8.88 14.96
CA ILE A 74 -11.75 -9.86 15.32
C ILE A 74 -10.92 -11.10 15.65
N GLU A 75 -10.78 -11.39 16.95
CA GLU A 75 -9.83 -12.36 17.46
C GLU A 75 -9.97 -13.74 16.79
N GLY A 76 -8.94 -14.16 16.06
CA GLY A 76 -8.88 -15.42 15.34
C GLY A 76 -9.60 -15.44 13.99
N GLU A 77 -10.39 -14.42 13.64
CA GLU A 77 -11.34 -14.43 12.52
C GLU A 77 -10.86 -13.69 11.26
N MET A 78 -9.68 -13.06 11.27
CA MET A 78 -9.20 -12.28 10.13
C MET A 78 -8.69 -13.12 8.96
N GLY A 79 -8.56 -14.43 9.13
CA GLY A 79 -8.32 -15.42 8.09
C GLY A 79 -9.58 -15.80 7.31
N GLY A 80 -9.46 -16.80 6.42
CA GLY A 80 -10.60 -17.35 5.68
C GLY A 80 -10.97 -16.56 4.43
N ILE A 81 -12.27 -16.54 4.11
CA ILE A 81 -12.82 -15.97 2.88
C ILE A 81 -13.77 -14.84 3.25
N TRP A 82 -13.40 -13.63 2.86
CA TRP A 82 -14.13 -12.40 3.13
C TRP A 82 -14.77 -11.84 1.88
N ASN A 83 -16.06 -11.54 1.94
CA ASN A 83 -16.84 -10.75 0.97
C ASN A 83 -17.37 -9.51 1.70
N HIS A 84 -16.49 -8.54 1.97
CA HIS A 84 -16.89 -7.39 2.77
C HIS A 84 -18.24 -6.78 2.36
N PRO A 85 -19.09 -6.45 3.35
CA PRO A 85 -18.79 -6.34 4.79
C PRO A 85 -19.06 -7.62 5.62
N ILE A 86 -19.05 -8.81 5.01
CA ILE A 86 -19.20 -10.08 5.75
C ILE A 86 -18.06 -11.04 5.44
N LYS A 87 -17.77 -11.95 6.36
CA LYS A 87 -17.01 -13.17 6.13
C LYS A 87 -17.94 -14.24 5.57
N LEU A 88 -17.44 -15.16 4.77
CA LEU A 88 -18.22 -16.27 4.22
C LEU A 88 -17.83 -17.60 4.86
N MET A 89 -16.54 -17.80 5.14
CA MET A 89 -16.00 -19.08 5.58
C MET A 89 -14.64 -18.88 6.27
N ASP A 90 -14.34 -19.71 7.27
CA ASP A 90 -12.99 -19.84 7.84
C ASP A 90 -12.00 -20.47 6.86
N GLY A 91 -12.50 -21.19 5.88
CA GLY A 91 -11.70 -21.87 4.89
C GLY A 91 -12.31 -23.18 4.43
N PHE A 92 -11.44 -24.08 3.97
CA PHE A 92 -11.86 -25.41 3.49
C PHE A 92 -10.73 -26.42 3.62
N ASP A 93 -11.10 -27.71 3.71
CA ASP A 93 -10.20 -28.84 3.64
C ASP A 93 -10.39 -29.64 2.35
N ILE A 94 -9.29 -30.16 1.77
CA ILE A 94 -9.34 -31.11 0.66
C ILE A 94 -8.58 -32.39 1.06
N GLN A 95 -9.24 -33.51 0.88
CA GLN A 95 -8.68 -34.83 1.14
C GLN A 95 -8.85 -35.74 -0.08
N ILE A 96 -7.81 -36.49 -0.43
CA ILE A 96 -7.82 -37.51 -1.46
C ILE A 96 -7.66 -38.87 -0.80
N THR A 97 -8.52 -39.83 -1.12
CA THR A 97 -8.47 -41.18 -0.54
C THR A 97 -8.36 -42.24 -1.65
N GLU A 98 -7.43 -43.19 -1.48
CA GLU A 98 -7.35 -44.40 -2.31
C GLU A 98 -7.50 -45.63 -1.38
N ALA A 99 -8.57 -46.38 -1.54
CA ALA A 99 -8.91 -47.51 -0.66
C ALA A 99 -9.01 -47.06 0.83
N SER A 100 -8.06 -47.44 1.68
CA SER A 100 -8.01 -47.07 3.10
C SER A 100 -6.98 -45.99 3.43
N GLU A 101 -6.25 -45.49 2.45
CA GLU A 101 -5.21 -44.48 2.67
C GLU A 101 -5.73 -43.13 2.26
N SER A 102 -5.44 -42.11 3.07
CA SER A 102 -5.86 -40.73 2.86
C SER A 102 -4.68 -39.78 2.83
N PHE A 103 -4.78 -38.76 1.97
CA PHE A 103 -3.83 -37.66 1.82
C PHE A 103 -4.56 -36.33 1.94
N LYS A 104 -4.21 -35.51 2.92
CA LYS A 104 -4.80 -34.18 3.14
C LYS A 104 -3.91 -33.13 2.49
N LEU A 105 -4.52 -32.12 1.86
CA LEU A 105 -3.84 -30.99 1.24
C LEU A 105 -3.60 -29.84 2.23
N ASN A 106 -2.93 -30.17 3.34
CA ASN A 106 -2.64 -29.25 4.46
C ASN A 106 -1.15 -29.17 4.81
N LYS A 107 -0.29 -29.65 3.95
CA LYS A 107 1.16 -29.58 4.05
C LYS A 107 1.75 -29.51 2.66
N ALA A 108 1.70 -28.34 2.05
CA ALA A 108 2.26 -28.14 0.72
C ALA A 108 3.77 -28.34 0.72
N ASP A 109 4.26 -28.98 -0.35
CA ASP A 109 5.69 -29.06 -0.63
C ASP A 109 6.23 -27.70 -1.10
N LYS A 110 5.36 -26.86 -1.69
CA LYS A 110 5.71 -25.59 -2.27
C LYS A 110 4.49 -24.67 -2.40
N PHE A 111 4.72 -23.38 -2.19
CA PHE A 111 3.79 -22.29 -2.53
C PHE A 111 4.39 -21.40 -3.61
N THR A 112 3.57 -20.98 -4.58
CA THR A 112 3.97 -20.03 -5.60
C THR A 112 2.91 -18.96 -5.76
N ASN A 113 3.31 -17.69 -5.64
CA ASN A 113 2.43 -16.54 -5.83
C ASN A 113 2.61 -15.95 -7.24
N TYR A 114 1.49 -15.68 -7.88
CA TYR A 114 1.36 -14.91 -9.12
C TYR A 114 0.65 -13.59 -8.82
N PRO A 115 0.77 -12.57 -9.64
CA PRO A 115 0.04 -11.31 -9.40
C PRO A 115 -1.48 -11.48 -9.26
N VAL A 116 -2.07 -12.46 -9.95
CA VAL A 116 -3.53 -12.64 -10.06
C VAL A 116 -4.06 -13.93 -9.43
N ALA A 117 -3.20 -14.83 -8.99
CA ALA A 117 -3.56 -16.14 -8.44
C ALA A 117 -2.41 -16.71 -7.63
N ASN A 118 -2.65 -17.81 -6.92
CA ASN A 118 -1.56 -18.56 -6.31
C ASN A 118 -1.80 -20.07 -6.39
N VAL A 119 -0.74 -20.84 -6.15
CA VAL A 119 -0.79 -22.30 -6.21
C VAL A 119 0.00 -22.93 -5.08
N HIS A 120 -0.65 -23.90 -4.42
CA HIS A 120 -0.02 -24.85 -3.50
C HIS A 120 0.25 -26.15 -4.22
N SER A 121 1.48 -26.67 -4.16
CA SER A 121 1.86 -27.92 -4.78
C SER A 121 2.08 -28.99 -3.71
N PHE A 122 1.54 -30.18 -3.97
CA PHE A 122 1.61 -31.33 -3.06
C PHE A 122 2.03 -32.58 -3.83
N SER A 123 2.73 -33.48 -3.15
CA SER A 123 3.15 -34.76 -3.73
C SER A 123 2.76 -35.93 -2.83
N TRP A 124 1.86 -36.80 -3.30
CA TRP A 124 1.61 -38.07 -2.64
C TRP A 124 2.56 -39.13 -3.24
N LYS A 125 3.80 -39.11 -2.74
CA LYS A 125 4.95 -39.84 -3.33
C LYS A 125 4.72 -41.32 -3.51
N ASP A 126 4.14 -41.99 -2.50
CA ASP A 126 3.87 -43.45 -2.54
C ASP A 126 2.86 -43.80 -3.63
N LYS A 127 2.02 -42.87 -4.00
CA LYS A 127 1.03 -43.08 -5.08
C LYS A 127 1.49 -42.48 -6.42
N LYS A 128 2.60 -41.76 -6.46
CA LYS A 128 3.09 -41.02 -7.64
C LYS A 128 2.04 -40.06 -8.18
N LEU A 129 1.39 -39.34 -7.26
CA LEU A 129 0.46 -38.28 -7.61
C LEU A 129 1.09 -36.91 -7.35
N GLU A 130 1.04 -36.02 -8.32
CA GLU A 130 1.29 -34.59 -8.15
C GLU A 130 -0.05 -33.86 -8.14
N ILE A 131 -0.21 -32.97 -7.18
CA ILE A 131 -1.45 -32.23 -6.97
C ILE A 131 -1.12 -30.73 -6.92
N GLU A 132 -1.82 -29.94 -7.71
CA GLU A 132 -1.78 -28.48 -7.65
C GLU A 132 -3.15 -27.96 -7.22
N ARG A 133 -3.17 -27.12 -6.17
CA ARG A 133 -4.36 -26.38 -5.73
C ARG A 133 -4.16 -24.91 -6.06
N TRP A 134 -4.81 -24.47 -7.12
CA TRP A 134 -4.82 -23.09 -7.57
C TRP A 134 -5.97 -22.33 -6.93
N GLN A 135 -5.76 -21.05 -6.60
CA GLN A 135 -6.79 -20.12 -6.11
C GLN A 135 -6.79 -18.85 -6.95
N PHE A 136 -7.99 -18.39 -7.27
CA PHE A 136 -8.22 -17.19 -8.07
C PHE A 136 -9.48 -16.45 -7.61
N VAL A 137 -9.38 -15.13 -7.45
CA VAL A 137 -10.49 -14.24 -7.13
C VAL A 137 -10.71 -13.30 -8.32
N PRO A 138 -11.85 -13.39 -9.05
CA PRO A 138 -12.16 -12.44 -10.11
C PRO A 138 -12.48 -11.05 -9.54
N ASP A 139 -12.14 -10.01 -10.32
CA ASP A 139 -12.51 -8.65 -9.97
C ASP A 139 -14.03 -8.44 -10.12
N ASP A 140 -14.60 -7.57 -9.31
CA ASP A 140 -16.04 -7.20 -9.27
C ASP A 140 -17.01 -8.36 -8.98
N LYS A 141 -16.52 -9.49 -8.49
CA LYS A 141 -17.34 -10.66 -8.15
C LYS A 141 -17.28 -10.97 -6.65
N GLN A 142 -18.41 -11.40 -6.12
CA GLN A 142 -18.57 -11.82 -4.72
C GLN A 142 -18.27 -13.32 -4.57
N GLY A 143 -17.10 -13.76 -5.02
CA GLY A 143 -16.70 -15.18 -4.93
C GLY A 143 -15.34 -15.45 -5.53
N LEU A 144 -14.92 -16.70 -5.46
CA LEU A 144 -13.62 -17.19 -5.90
C LEU A 144 -13.70 -18.61 -6.49
N VAL A 145 -12.58 -19.03 -7.09
CA VAL A 145 -12.42 -20.36 -7.66
C VAL A 145 -11.21 -21.04 -7.03
N VAL A 146 -11.39 -22.33 -6.67
CA VAL A 146 -10.31 -23.24 -6.29
C VAL A 146 -10.24 -24.33 -7.37
N GLN A 147 -9.19 -24.34 -8.20
CA GLN A 147 -8.96 -25.37 -9.19
C GLN A 147 -7.98 -26.39 -8.65
N LEU A 148 -8.39 -27.66 -8.66
CA LEU A 148 -7.54 -28.79 -8.30
C LEU A 148 -7.11 -29.52 -9.56
N ILE A 149 -5.81 -29.70 -9.76
CA ILE A 149 -5.20 -30.44 -10.86
C ILE A 149 -4.46 -31.64 -10.25
N ILE A 150 -4.86 -32.86 -10.63
CA ILE A 150 -4.24 -34.12 -10.15
C ILE A 150 -3.60 -34.82 -11.33
N LYS A 151 -2.28 -35.02 -11.30
CA LYS A 151 -1.49 -35.72 -12.31
C LYS A 151 -1.08 -37.10 -11.77
N ASN A 152 -1.41 -38.18 -12.50
CA ASN A 152 -1.10 -39.53 -12.10
C ASN A 152 0.09 -40.09 -12.90
N HIS A 153 1.26 -40.13 -12.30
CA HIS A 153 2.48 -40.72 -12.87
C HIS A 153 2.63 -42.23 -12.52
N GLY A 154 1.55 -42.81 -11.97
CA GLY A 154 1.53 -44.20 -11.56
C GLY A 154 0.62 -45.07 -12.42
N LYS A 155 0.16 -46.20 -11.87
CA LYS A 155 -0.85 -47.06 -12.49
C LYS A 155 -2.23 -46.41 -12.44
N GLU A 156 -3.19 -46.96 -13.21
CA GLU A 156 -4.61 -46.63 -13.12
C GLU A 156 -5.13 -46.81 -11.68
N ARG A 157 -5.95 -45.88 -11.22
CA ARG A 157 -6.47 -45.87 -9.84
C ARG A 157 -7.84 -45.19 -9.73
N ASN A 158 -8.58 -45.59 -8.69
CA ASN A 158 -9.79 -44.90 -8.30
C ASN A 158 -9.51 -44.11 -7.02
N LEU A 159 -9.84 -42.82 -7.07
CA LEU A 159 -9.65 -41.90 -5.98
C LEU A 159 -11.01 -41.33 -5.54
N ASN A 160 -11.16 -41.10 -4.23
CA ASN A 160 -12.26 -40.33 -3.67
C ASN A 160 -11.72 -38.97 -3.29
N LEU A 161 -12.30 -37.92 -3.86
CA LEU A 161 -12.00 -36.51 -3.55
C LEU A 161 -13.05 -36.00 -2.57
N LYS A 162 -12.61 -35.43 -1.48
CA LYS A 162 -13.46 -34.84 -0.46
C LYS A 162 -13.09 -33.38 -0.28
N PHE A 163 -14.02 -32.47 -0.55
CA PHE A 163 -13.93 -31.05 -0.22
C PHE A 163 -14.87 -30.76 0.94
N THR A 164 -14.36 -30.19 2.03
CA THR A 164 -15.17 -29.80 3.21
C THR A 164 -15.02 -28.31 3.42
N GLY A 165 -16.10 -27.55 3.29
CA GLY A 165 -16.13 -26.12 3.64
C GLY A 165 -16.37 -25.93 5.13
N HIS A 166 -15.78 -24.89 5.68
CA HIS A 166 -15.96 -24.42 7.05
C HIS A 166 -16.67 -23.06 7.01
N PRO A 167 -18.01 -23.04 6.77
CA PRO A 167 -18.74 -21.78 6.72
C PRO A 167 -18.81 -21.14 8.09
N ASP A 168 -18.62 -19.83 8.10
CA ASP A 168 -18.80 -18.96 9.25
C ASP A 168 -19.12 -17.55 8.72
N ILE A 169 -20.42 -17.19 8.74
CA ILE A 169 -20.89 -15.92 8.19
C ILE A 169 -21.01 -14.93 9.34
N ILE A 170 -20.02 -14.06 9.44
CA ILE A 170 -19.97 -13.01 10.47
C ILE A 170 -19.85 -11.61 9.85
N PRO A 171 -20.29 -10.55 10.55
CA PRO A 171 -20.07 -9.18 10.08
C PRO A 171 -18.60 -8.78 10.18
N THR A 172 -18.24 -7.74 9.44
CA THR A 172 -16.95 -7.07 9.59
C THR A 172 -16.82 -6.39 10.95
N TRP A 173 -15.62 -6.00 11.30
CA TRP A 173 -15.34 -5.22 12.51
C TRP A 173 -16.26 -3.99 12.61
N LEU A 174 -16.72 -3.67 13.84
CA LEU A 174 -17.73 -2.66 14.12
C LEU A 174 -19.10 -2.92 13.46
N GLY A 175 -19.46 -4.18 13.25
CA GLY A 175 -20.78 -4.56 12.71
C GLY A 175 -21.93 -3.93 13.49
N ASP A 176 -21.88 -4.01 14.81
CA ASP A 176 -22.91 -3.50 15.73
C ASP A 176 -23.19 -1.99 15.53
N GLU A 177 -22.17 -1.19 15.18
CA GLU A 177 -22.31 0.25 14.93
C GLU A 177 -23.21 0.57 13.72
N THR A 178 -23.40 -0.39 12.82
CA THR A 178 -24.27 -0.27 11.65
C THR A 178 -25.45 -1.25 11.66
N GLY A 179 -25.68 -1.92 12.80
CA GLY A 179 -26.79 -2.87 13.00
C GLY A 179 -26.59 -4.21 12.27
N MET A 180 -25.37 -4.60 12.04
CA MET A 180 -24.99 -5.91 11.52
C MET A 180 -24.75 -6.86 12.71
N GLU A 181 -25.76 -7.68 13.01
CA GLU A 181 -25.70 -8.66 14.10
C GLU A 181 -25.39 -10.05 13.53
N ASP A 182 -24.56 -10.80 14.22
CA ASP A 182 -24.22 -12.18 13.88
C ASP A 182 -25.37 -13.12 14.27
N GLY A 183 -25.83 -13.93 13.33
CA GLY A 183 -26.87 -14.94 13.53
C GLY A 183 -26.30 -16.34 13.62
N LYS A 184 -27.16 -17.35 13.39
CA LYS A 184 -26.73 -18.74 13.32
C LYS A 184 -26.73 -19.24 11.89
N ASP A 185 -25.64 -19.77 11.48
CA ASP A 185 -25.50 -20.37 10.16
C ASP A 185 -26.29 -21.67 9.98
N GLN A 186 -27.09 -21.70 8.95
CA GLN A 186 -27.87 -22.88 8.56
C GLN A 186 -27.39 -23.40 7.21
N SER A 187 -26.82 -24.60 7.20
CA SER A 187 -26.32 -25.26 6.01
C SER A 187 -27.37 -26.21 5.42
N VAL A 188 -27.70 -26.03 4.14
CA VAL A 188 -28.63 -26.89 3.38
C VAL A 188 -27.96 -27.32 2.08
N PHE A 189 -27.99 -28.62 1.78
CA PHE A 189 -27.56 -29.12 0.49
C PHE A 189 -28.66 -28.98 -0.54
N ASP A 190 -28.46 -28.17 -1.56
CA ASP A 190 -29.35 -28.06 -2.74
C ASP A 190 -29.08 -29.25 -3.68
N SER A 191 -29.94 -30.26 -3.63
CA SER A 191 -29.77 -31.49 -4.41
C SER A 191 -30.04 -31.31 -5.91
N GLU A 192 -30.75 -30.26 -6.30
CA GLU A 192 -31.00 -29.92 -7.71
C GLU A 192 -29.76 -29.25 -8.33
N LYS A 193 -29.19 -28.28 -7.62
CA LYS A 193 -28.01 -27.52 -8.08
C LYS A 193 -26.70 -28.17 -7.64
N LYS A 194 -26.75 -29.18 -6.75
CA LYS A 194 -25.59 -29.95 -6.24
C LYS A 194 -24.53 -29.08 -5.58
N LEU A 195 -24.98 -28.19 -4.72
CA LEU A 195 -24.11 -27.29 -3.94
C LEU A 195 -24.63 -27.14 -2.51
N TRP A 196 -23.76 -26.71 -1.61
CA TRP A 196 -24.11 -26.27 -0.28
C TRP A 196 -24.52 -24.81 -0.30
N LYS A 197 -25.66 -24.52 0.35
CA LYS A 197 -26.13 -23.18 0.67
C LYS A 197 -26.10 -23.00 2.19
N ILE A 198 -25.42 -21.97 2.61
CA ILE A 198 -25.37 -21.51 3.99
C ILE A 198 -26.11 -20.18 4.04
N LYS A 199 -26.98 -20.04 5.05
CA LYS A 199 -27.71 -18.81 5.33
C LYS A 199 -27.59 -18.46 6.80
N ASP A 200 -27.26 -17.21 7.10
CA ASP A 200 -27.43 -16.62 8.43
C ASP A 200 -28.93 -16.48 8.77
N ASP A 201 -29.35 -16.83 9.99
CA ASP A 201 -30.77 -16.88 10.36
C ASP A 201 -31.36 -15.49 10.71
N LEU A 202 -30.54 -14.49 10.96
CA LEU A 202 -30.98 -13.10 11.20
C LEU A 202 -30.94 -12.24 9.93
N ASN A 203 -30.04 -12.54 9.01
CA ASN A 203 -29.75 -11.68 7.87
C ASN A 203 -30.01 -12.36 6.51
N GLU A 204 -30.08 -11.57 5.45
CA GLU A 204 -30.06 -12.07 4.07
C GLU A 204 -28.61 -12.28 3.58
N TRP A 205 -27.77 -12.90 4.43
CA TRP A 205 -26.39 -13.25 4.12
C TRP A 205 -26.30 -14.71 3.72
N TYR A 206 -25.57 -14.93 2.63
CA TYR A 206 -25.49 -16.25 2.02
C TYR A 206 -24.06 -16.58 1.62
N ALA A 207 -23.66 -17.83 1.85
CA ALA A 207 -22.47 -18.44 1.27
C ALA A 207 -22.88 -19.70 0.50
N LEU A 208 -22.33 -19.87 -0.70
CA LEU A 208 -22.57 -21.01 -1.56
C LEU A 208 -21.24 -21.65 -1.94
N PHE A 209 -21.17 -22.98 -1.94
CA PHE A 209 -20.05 -23.68 -2.54
C PHE A 209 -20.45 -24.98 -3.22
N GLY A 210 -19.81 -25.25 -4.36
CA GLY A 210 -20.05 -26.43 -5.19
C GLY A 210 -18.92 -26.63 -6.19
N ASN A 211 -19.05 -27.59 -7.09
CA ASN A 211 -18.06 -27.82 -8.13
C ASN A 211 -18.65 -27.73 -9.55
N ASP A 212 -17.76 -27.84 -10.55
CA ASP A 212 -18.13 -27.77 -11.99
C ASP A 212 -18.53 -29.13 -12.59
N LYS A 213 -18.48 -30.22 -11.81
CA LYS A 213 -18.83 -31.56 -12.30
C LYS A 213 -20.30 -31.85 -12.02
N GLU A 214 -21.03 -32.32 -13.06
CA GLU A 214 -22.44 -32.61 -12.94
C GLU A 214 -22.77 -33.95 -12.28
N THR A 215 -21.78 -34.84 -12.12
CA THR A 215 -22.03 -36.28 -12.13
C THR A 215 -22.01 -36.99 -10.79
N SER A 216 -21.47 -36.50 -9.73
CA SER A 216 -21.27 -37.35 -8.54
C SER A 216 -21.21 -36.69 -7.19
N VAL A 217 -21.83 -35.52 -7.02
CA VAL A 217 -21.89 -34.92 -5.69
C VAL A 217 -22.91 -35.69 -4.85
N GLU A 218 -22.43 -36.61 -4.03
CA GLU A 218 -23.24 -37.23 -3.00
C GLU A 218 -23.09 -36.47 -1.66
N LYS A 219 -24.19 -36.17 -1.01
CA LYS A 219 -24.22 -35.64 0.34
C LYS A 219 -23.84 -36.74 1.31
N THR A 220 -22.57 -36.80 1.72
CA THR A 220 -22.11 -37.79 2.68
C THR A 220 -22.03 -37.24 4.11
N SER A 221 -21.67 -35.96 4.29
CA SER A 221 -21.61 -35.28 5.59
C SER A 221 -21.91 -33.79 5.42
N LEU A 222 -22.16 -33.09 6.53
CA LEU A 222 -22.44 -31.67 6.54
C LEU A 222 -21.30 -30.89 5.89
N ASN A 223 -21.66 -29.94 5.04
CA ASN A 223 -20.74 -29.04 4.34
C ASN A 223 -19.64 -29.76 3.52
N THR A 224 -19.94 -30.95 3.03
CA THR A 224 -18.96 -31.80 2.30
C THR A 224 -19.46 -32.12 0.90
N LEU A 225 -18.54 -32.08 -0.09
CA LEU A 225 -18.70 -32.56 -1.46
C LEU A 225 -17.77 -33.74 -1.65
N GLU A 226 -18.27 -34.87 -2.15
CA GLU A 226 -17.46 -36.05 -2.44
C GLU A 226 -17.64 -36.47 -3.89
N ASP A 227 -16.50 -36.70 -4.58
CA ASP A 227 -16.42 -37.14 -5.96
C ASP A 227 -15.54 -38.39 -6.08
N THR A 228 -16.00 -39.42 -6.77
CA THR A 228 -15.17 -40.58 -7.10
C THR A 228 -14.69 -40.47 -8.54
N ILE A 229 -13.37 -40.49 -8.72
CA ILE A 229 -12.73 -40.38 -10.04
C ILE A 229 -11.91 -41.63 -10.35
N SER A 230 -11.92 -42.06 -11.63
CA SER A 230 -11.00 -43.06 -12.16
C SER A 230 -9.95 -42.33 -13.00
N LEU A 231 -8.67 -42.57 -12.67
CA LEU A 231 -7.54 -41.84 -13.25
C LEU A 231 -6.56 -42.84 -13.86
N LYS A 232 -6.41 -42.84 -15.16
CA LYS A 232 -5.47 -43.72 -15.88
C LYS A 232 -4.02 -43.35 -15.60
N ALA A 233 -3.10 -44.19 -15.97
CA ALA A 233 -1.68 -43.86 -15.97
C ALA A 233 -1.41 -42.68 -16.90
N GLU A 234 -0.59 -41.73 -16.47
CA GLU A 234 -0.22 -40.47 -17.13
C GLU A 234 -1.41 -39.54 -17.45
N GLU A 235 -2.55 -39.75 -16.81
CA GLU A 235 -3.72 -38.89 -16.98
C GLU A 235 -3.70 -37.75 -15.96
N THR A 236 -4.24 -36.60 -16.42
CA THR A 236 -4.47 -35.41 -15.58
C THR A 236 -5.97 -35.19 -15.41
N TYR A 237 -6.39 -35.01 -14.16
CA TYR A 237 -7.77 -34.66 -13.82
C TYR A 237 -7.85 -33.24 -13.29
N VAL A 238 -8.89 -32.52 -13.70
CA VAL A 238 -9.13 -31.13 -13.26
C VAL A 238 -10.56 -31.00 -12.76
N ILE A 239 -10.70 -30.37 -11.59
CA ILE A 239 -11.99 -30.02 -11.00
C ILE A 239 -11.90 -28.61 -10.43
N ASN A 240 -12.99 -27.85 -10.61
CA ASN A 240 -13.10 -26.50 -10.12
C ASN A 240 -14.15 -26.43 -9.03
N TYR A 241 -13.80 -25.94 -7.87
CA TYR A 241 -14.72 -25.57 -6.81
C TYR A 241 -14.95 -24.06 -6.87
N VAL A 242 -16.21 -23.65 -6.77
CA VAL A 242 -16.61 -22.24 -6.73
C VAL A 242 -17.19 -21.96 -5.35
N ILE A 243 -16.72 -20.88 -4.74
CA ILE A 243 -17.25 -20.34 -3.49
C ILE A 243 -17.77 -18.93 -3.83
N ALA A 244 -19.01 -18.64 -3.50
CA ALA A 244 -19.62 -17.34 -3.75
C ALA A 244 -20.53 -16.95 -2.59
N GLY A 245 -20.81 -15.67 -2.44
CA GLY A 245 -21.72 -15.19 -1.41
C GLY A 245 -22.52 -13.98 -1.85
N SER A 246 -23.37 -13.53 -0.96
CA SER A 246 -24.07 -12.26 -1.03
C SER A 246 -24.48 -11.84 0.36
N TYR A 247 -24.43 -10.54 0.61
CA TYR A 247 -25.00 -9.95 1.83
C TYR A 247 -26.32 -9.20 1.56
N THR A 248 -26.94 -9.42 0.40
CA THR A 248 -28.17 -8.75 -0.02
C THR A 248 -29.31 -9.72 -0.34
N SER A 249 -29.02 -10.87 -1.00
CA SER A 249 -30.05 -11.82 -1.36
C SER A 249 -29.53 -13.19 -1.80
N GLU A 250 -30.36 -14.22 -1.62
CA GLU A 250 -30.13 -15.56 -2.15
C GLU A 250 -29.98 -15.57 -3.68
N GLN A 251 -30.79 -14.78 -4.38
CA GLN A 251 -30.76 -14.70 -5.84
C GLN A 251 -29.41 -14.19 -6.35
N GLU A 252 -28.86 -13.18 -5.72
CA GLU A 252 -27.54 -12.63 -6.07
C GLU A 252 -26.43 -13.65 -5.82
N ALA A 253 -26.45 -14.37 -4.68
CA ALA A 253 -25.48 -15.41 -4.39
C ALA A 253 -25.46 -16.50 -5.49
N TYR A 254 -26.63 -17.00 -5.89
CA TYR A 254 -26.74 -17.97 -6.98
C TYR A 254 -26.32 -17.40 -8.34
N ALA A 255 -26.68 -16.16 -8.64
CA ALA A 255 -26.28 -15.50 -9.88
C ALA A 255 -24.76 -15.38 -9.97
N THR A 256 -24.11 -14.95 -8.88
CA THR A 256 -22.64 -14.84 -8.76
C THR A 256 -21.97 -16.21 -8.89
N TYR A 257 -22.47 -17.22 -8.19
CA TYR A 257 -21.96 -18.59 -8.28
C TYR A 257 -21.97 -19.11 -9.73
N ASN A 258 -23.12 -19.01 -10.41
CA ASN A 258 -23.25 -19.49 -11.78
C ASN A 258 -22.41 -18.68 -12.77
N ASP A 259 -22.31 -17.38 -12.59
CA ASP A 259 -21.51 -16.51 -13.44
C ASP A 259 -20.01 -16.85 -13.32
N ILE A 260 -19.48 -17.00 -12.10
CA ILE A 260 -18.08 -17.40 -11.88
C ILE A 260 -17.84 -18.79 -12.45
N LYS A 261 -18.72 -19.77 -12.15
CA LYS A 261 -18.61 -21.15 -12.65
C LYS A 261 -18.49 -21.20 -14.18
N ASN A 262 -19.28 -20.39 -14.89
CA ASN A 262 -19.33 -20.42 -16.35
C ASN A 262 -18.21 -19.60 -17.01
N ASN A 263 -17.63 -18.61 -16.33
CA ASN A 263 -16.74 -17.61 -16.92
C ASN A 263 -15.34 -17.53 -16.28
N MET A 264 -14.97 -18.45 -15.38
CA MET A 264 -13.73 -18.39 -14.59
C MET A 264 -12.47 -18.17 -15.44
N ASN A 265 -12.31 -18.87 -16.54
CA ASN A 265 -11.15 -18.76 -17.43
C ASN A 265 -11.11 -17.39 -18.13
N SER A 266 -12.27 -16.87 -18.52
CA SER A 266 -12.37 -15.53 -19.11
C SER A 266 -12.00 -14.45 -18.10
N TYR A 267 -12.44 -14.58 -16.84
CA TYR A 267 -12.12 -13.65 -15.77
C TYR A 267 -10.62 -13.68 -15.42
N LEU A 268 -10.02 -14.87 -15.33
CA LEU A 268 -8.59 -15.01 -15.09
C LEU A 268 -7.76 -14.39 -16.23
N THR A 269 -8.19 -14.61 -17.47
CA THR A 269 -7.54 -14.02 -18.65
C THR A 269 -7.62 -12.49 -18.61
N ALA A 270 -8.80 -11.94 -18.39
CA ALA A 270 -9.01 -10.49 -18.33
C ALA A 270 -8.19 -9.85 -17.19
N LYS A 271 -8.19 -10.48 -16.01
CA LYS A 271 -7.38 -9.98 -14.88
C LYS A 271 -5.88 -10.06 -15.18
N ARG A 272 -5.38 -11.12 -15.79
CA ARG A 272 -4.00 -11.21 -16.25
C ARG A 272 -3.64 -10.07 -17.20
N GLU A 273 -4.49 -9.81 -18.22
CA GLU A 273 -4.27 -8.75 -19.21
C GLU A 273 -4.23 -7.36 -18.54
N ARG A 274 -5.14 -7.10 -17.60
CA ARG A 274 -5.12 -5.87 -16.79
C ARG A 274 -3.82 -5.71 -16.00
N TYR A 275 -3.29 -6.78 -15.42
CA TYR A 275 -2.03 -6.74 -14.67
C TYR A 275 -0.80 -6.63 -15.57
N GLU A 276 -0.85 -7.18 -16.80
CA GLU A 276 0.18 -6.95 -17.82
C GLU A 276 0.21 -5.45 -18.25
N GLU A 277 -0.96 -4.81 -18.37
CA GLU A 277 -1.04 -3.37 -18.61
C GLU A 277 -0.47 -2.59 -17.42
N LEU A 278 -0.84 -2.95 -16.19
CA LEU A 278 -0.34 -2.32 -14.97
C LEU A 278 1.19 -2.44 -14.84
N ALA A 279 1.77 -3.58 -15.18
CA ALA A 279 3.22 -3.78 -15.23
C ALA A 279 3.93 -2.82 -16.19
N ASN A 280 3.28 -2.53 -17.31
CA ASN A 280 3.83 -1.67 -18.35
C ASN A 280 3.72 -0.16 -18.03
N ARG A 281 2.86 0.25 -17.11
CA ARG A 281 2.78 1.64 -16.62
C ARG A 281 3.98 1.95 -15.75
N SER A 282 4.62 3.08 -15.96
CA SER A 282 5.83 3.48 -15.22
C SER A 282 6.83 2.31 -15.12
N LYS A 283 7.16 1.70 -16.25
CA LYS A 283 8.06 0.54 -16.32
C LYS A 283 9.49 0.98 -16.04
N LEU A 284 10.06 0.47 -14.96
CA LEU A 284 11.42 0.76 -14.52
C LEU A 284 12.42 -0.25 -15.13
N THR A 285 13.55 0.24 -15.62
CA THR A 285 14.71 -0.57 -15.96
C THR A 285 15.95 0.09 -15.36
N VAL A 286 16.64 -0.60 -14.46
CA VAL A 286 17.81 -0.10 -13.74
C VAL A 286 18.85 -1.21 -13.54
N PRO A 287 20.12 -0.86 -13.19
CA PRO A 287 21.14 -1.86 -12.90
C PRO A 287 20.79 -2.77 -11.70
N ASP A 288 20.13 -2.22 -10.67
CA ASP A 288 19.69 -2.94 -9.46
C ASP A 288 18.42 -3.77 -9.75
N LYS A 289 18.59 -5.05 -10.13
CA LYS A 289 17.49 -5.92 -10.55
C LYS A 289 16.49 -6.25 -9.45
N ASP A 290 16.92 -6.28 -8.21
CA ASP A 290 16.04 -6.48 -7.07
C ASP A 290 15.08 -5.28 -6.91
N ILE A 291 15.57 -4.05 -7.07
CA ILE A 291 14.73 -2.85 -7.05
C ILE A 291 13.76 -2.85 -8.24
N GLU A 292 14.21 -3.23 -9.44
CA GLU A 292 13.37 -3.36 -10.63
C GLU A 292 12.21 -4.35 -10.39
N GLN A 293 12.51 -5.51 -9.80
CA GLN A 293 11.50 -6.51 -9.45
C GLN A 293 10.52 -5.98 -8.41
N VAL A 294 11.01 -5.38 -7.32
CA VAL A 294 10.14 -4.81 -6.30
C VAL A 294 9.24 -3.73 -6.90
N PHE A 295 9.80 -2.83 -7.71
CA PHE A 295 9.07 -1.74 -8.34
C PHE A 295 7.94 -2.23 -9.27
N GLU A 296 8.10 -3.38 -9.91
CA GLU A 296 7.04 -4.04 -10.67
C GLU A 296 5.97 -4.61 -9.73
N TRP A 297 6.39 -5.39 -8.70
CA TRP A 297 5.47 -6.11 -7.83
C TRP A 297 4.67 -5.23 -6.88
N ILE A 298 5.19 -4.07 -6.47
CA ILE A 298 4.42 -3.15 -5.63
C ILE A 298 3.19 -2.58 -6.35
N LYS A 299 3.16 -2.54 -7.68
CA LYS A 299 1.97 -2.17 -8.45
C LYS A 299 0.86 -3.21 -8.25
N TYR A 300 1.23 -4.49 -8.20
CA TYR A 300 0.31 -5.60 -7.96
C TYR A 300 -0.16 -5.62 -6.51
N SER A 301 0.77 -5.50 -5.57
CA SER A 301 0.45 -5.51 -4.14
C SER A 301 -0.39 -4.30 -3.69
N CYS A 302 -0.24 -3.15 -4.34
CA CYS A 302 -1.14 -2.01 -4.20
C CYS A 302 -2.57 -2.35 -4.65
N ASP A 303 -2.72 -3.00 -5.79
CA ASP A 303 -4.04 -3.41 -6.33
C ASP A 303 -4.72 -4.45 -5.44
N TRP A 304 -3.96 -5.34 -4.78
CA TRP A 304 -4.51 -6.33 -3.85
C TRP A 304 -5.20 -5.72 -2.63
N THR A 305 -4.91 -4.48 -2.29
CA THR A 305 -5.49 -3.78 -1.13
C THR A 305 -6.71 -2.91 -1.46
N ILE A 306 -7.16 -2.88 -2.70
CA ILE A 306 -8.39 -2.18 -3.07
C ILE A 306 -9.59 -2.95 -2.54
N ARG A 307 -10.49 -2.27 -1.82
CA ARG A 307 -11.76 -2.80 -1.32
C ARG A 307 -12.91 -1.96 -1.85
N THR A 308 -13.90 -2.66 -2.40
CA THR A 308 -15.09 -2.04 -2.99
C THR A 308 -16.35 -2.62 -2.35
N ILE A 309 -17.09 -1.79 -1.65
CA ILE A 309 -18.42 -2.06 -1.13
C ILE A 309 -19.35 -1.04 -1.78
N PRO A 310 -20.22 -1.43 -2.72
CA PRO A 310 -20.99 -0.48 -3.54
C PRO A 310 -21.80 0.54 -2.73
N GLU A 311 -22.29 0.15 -1.57
CA GLU A 311 -23.13 0.99 -0.71
C GLU A 311 -22.32 1.98 0.12
N VAL A 312 -21.03 1.72 0.31
CA VAL A 312 -20.11 2.56 1.12
C VAL A 312 -19.14 3.33 0.22
N GLY A 313 -18.47 2.61 -0.68
CA GLY A 313 -17.49 3.18 -1.60
C GLY A 313 -16.39 2.21 -2.00
N SER A 314 -15.39 2.73 -2.69
CA SER A 314 -14.19 2.01 -3.08
C SER A 314 -12.96 2.78 -2.63
N GLY A 315 -12.00 2.08 -2.08
CA GLY A 315 -10.76 2.70 -1.63
C GLY A 315 -9.69 1.68 -1.30
N MET A 316 -8.50 2.19 -1.09
CA MET A 316 -7.36 1.40 -0.70
C MET A 316 -7.39 1.16 0.81
N CYS A 317 -7.33 -0.10 1.24
CA CYS A 317 -7.18 -0.45 2.64
C CYS A 317 -5.73 -0.41 3.10
N ALA A 318 -5.50 -0.37 4.40
CA ALA A 318 -4.16 -0.29 4.97
C ALA A 318 -3.34 -1.55 4.71
N GLY A 319 -3.90 -2.74 5.02
CA GLY A 319 -3.16 -3.99 4.83
C GLY A 319 -3.95 -5.25 5.17
N LEU A 320 -3.38 -6.40 4.82
CA LEU A 320 -3.96 -7.72 5.07
C LEU A 320 -3.05 -8.51 6.03
N PRO A 321 -3.63 -9.35 6.93
CA PRO A 321 -5.07 -9.65 7.10
C PRO A 321 -5.83 -8.71 8.04
N ASP A 322 -5.18 -8.03 9.00
CA ASP A 322 -5.83 -7.38 10.14
C ASP A 322 -6.42 -6.00 9.87
N TYR A 323 -5.96 -5.29 8.82
CA TYR A 323 -6.45 -3.95 8.48
C TYR A 323 -7.04 -3.89 7.06
N PRO A 324 -8.06 -4.74 6.73
CA PRO A 324 -8.71 -4.70 5.41
C PRO A 324 -9.67 -3.51 5.26
N TRP A 325 -9.55 -2.46 6.04
CA TRP A 325 -10.34 -1.24 6.05
C TRP A 325 -9.53 0.00 5.75
N TRP A 326 -10.18 1.15 5.69
CA TRP A 326 -9.62 2.37 5.14
C TRP A 326 -9.02 3.27 6.22
N PHE A 327 -7.76 3.64 6.02
CA PHE A 327 -7.02 4.58 6.86
C PHE A 327 -6.58 5.78 6.04
N SER A 328 -6.78 6.99 6.56
CA SER A 328 -6.46 8.20 5.81
C SER A 328 -4.96 8.49 5.75
N CYS A 329 -4.21 8.29 6.83
CA CYS A 329 -2.77 8.51 6.83
C CYS A 329 -2.04 7.50 5.93
N ASP A 330 -2.45 6.22 5.95
CA ASP A 330 -1.94 5.18 5.05
C ASP A 330 -2.23 5.52 3.59
N ALA A 331 -3.46 5.98 3.32
CA ALA A 331 -3.87 6.40 1.99
C ALA A 331 -3.03 7.57 1.48
N GLU A 332 -2.69 8.54 2.31
CA GLU A 332 -1.87 9.69 1.90
C GLU A 332 -0.52 9.25 1.36
N TYR A 333 0.18 8.38 2.07
CA TYR A 333 1.48 7.88 1.64
C TYR A 333 1.38 6.94 0.42
N ALA A 334 0.45 6.01 0.44
CA ALA A 334 0.33 5.01 -0.60
C ALA A 334 -0.21 5.56 -1.92
N LEU A 335 -1.15 6.51 -1.89
CA LEU A 335 -1.73 7.09 -3.11
C LEU A 335 -0.73 7.94 -3.90
N LYS A 336 0.32 8.48 -3.28
CA LYS A 336 1.42 9.09 -4.02
C LYS A 336 2.07 8.10 -5.01
N ASN A 337 2.19 6.84 -4.62
CA ASN A 337 2.68 5.79 -5.51
C ASN A 337 1.66 5.41 -6.58
N HIS A 338 0.37 5.30 -6.22
CA HIS A 338 -0.68 5.03 -7.20
C HIS A 338 -0.69 6.08 -8.32
N MET A 339 -0.51 7.36 -7.96
CA MET A 339 -0.37 8.42 -8.95
C MET A 339 0.88 8.25 -9.80
N ALA A 340 2.02 7.93 -9.20
CA ALA A 340 3.27 7.67 -9.92
C ALA A 340 3.19 6.47 -10.87
N PHE A 341 2.26 5.53 -10.60
CA PHE A 341 1.97 4.37 -11.45
C PHE A 341 0.76 4.57 -12.39
N GLY A 342 0.19 5.77 -12.43
CA GLY A 342 -0.96 6.08 -13.30
C GLY A 342 -2.28 5.44 -12.87
N GLN A 343 -2.42 5.09 -11.58
CA GLN A 343 -3.64 4.51 -10.99
C GLN A 343 -4.53 5.60 -10.39
N PHE A 344 -4.91 6.58 -11.18
CA PHE A 344 -5.65 7.76 -10.71
C PHE A 344 -7.05 7.43 -10.21
N GLU A 345 -7.72 6.43 -10.77
CA GLU A 345 -9.06 6.03 -10.37
C GLU A 345 -9.09 5.61 -8.89
N THR A 346 -8.12 4.81 -8.45
CA THR A 346 -7.99 4.43 -7.05
C THR A 346 -7.83 5.65 -6.14
N ALA A 347 -7.02 6.64 -6.57
CA ALA A 347 -6.85 7.88 -5.81
C ALA A 347 -8.14 8.71 -5.73
N TYR A 348 -8.86 8.88 -6.84
CA TYR A 348 -10.16 9.56 -6.85
C TYR A 348 -11.17 8.89 -5.92
N ASN A 349 -11.29 7.57 -6.02
CA ASN A 349 -12.26 6.79 -5.25
C ASN A 349 -11.94 6.84 -3.75
N THR A 350 -10.67 6.67 -3.37
CA THR A 350 -10.25 6.71 -1.97
C THR A 350 -10.46 8.10 -1.36
N ILE A 351 -10.08 9.17 -2.06
CA ILE A 351 -10.32 10.56 -1.61
C ILE A 351 -11.82 10.80 -1.45
N HIS A 352 -12.64 10.33 -2.39
CA HIS A 352 -14.09 10.50 -2.30
C HIS A 352 -14.68 9.79 -1.09
N LEU A 353 -14.25 8.56 -0.83
CA LEU A 353 -14.67 7.76 0.32
C LEU A 353 -14.31 8.45 1.63
N LEU A 354 -13.05 8.86 1.79
CA LEU A 354 -12.56 9.53 3.00
C LEU A 354 -13.29 10.86 3.26
N ASP A 355 -13.47 11.69 2.23
CA ASP A 355 -14.19 12.97 2.32
C ASP A 355 -15.65 12.77 2.71
N SER A 356 -16.36 11.86 2.02
CA SER A 356 -17.80 11.67 2.24
C SER A 356 -18.13 11.13 3.63
N ILE A 357 -17.35 10.15 4.12
CA ILE A 357 -17.55 9.59 5.46
C ILE A 357 -17.13 10.60 6.53
N SER A 358 -16.04 11.33 6.33
CA SER A 358 -15.60 12.39 7.25
C SER A 358 -16.59 13.54 7.34
N GLU A 359 -17.22 13.96 6.25
CA GLU A 359 -18.25 15.00 6.28
C GLU A 359 -19.49 14.56 7.08
N VAL A 360 -19.91 13.30 6.95
CA VAL A 360 -21.04 12.74 7.73
C VAL A 360 -20.67 12.62 9.22
N THR A 361 -19.44 12.19 9.53
CA THR A 361 -19.02 11.88 10.90
C THR A 361 -18.62 13.13 11.66
N ASN A 362 -17.87 14.05 11.05
CA ASN A 362 -17.26 15.21 11.68
C ASN A 362 -17.90 16.55 11.22
N GLY A 363 -18.16 16.72 9.93
CA GLY A 363 -18.80 17.89 9.34
C GLY A 363 -17.99 19.19 9.34
N ASN A 364 -16.84 19.22 10.04
CA ASN A 364 -15.97 20.39 10.21
C ASN A 364 -14.69 20.35 9.37
N GLY A 365 -14.55 19.34 8.49
CA GLY A 365 -13.38 19.14 7.64
C GLY A 365 -12.25 18.34 8.30
N ARG A 366 -12.42 17.87 9.53
CA ARG A 366 -11.55 16.88 10.16
C ARG A 366 -11.72 15.55 9.42
N ILE A 367 -10.62 14.97 8.93
CA ILE A 367 -10.62 13.70 8.19
C ILE A 367 -10.56 12.54 9.18
N ALA A 368 -11.43 11.54 8.98
CA ALA A 368 -11.47 10.36 9.82
C ALA A 368 -10.20 9.51 9.61
N HIS A 369 -9.66 8.98 10.69
CA HIS A 369 -8.45 8.16 10.66
C HIS A 369 -8.75 6.75 10.18
N GLU A 370 -9.72 6.06 10.80
CA GLU A 370 -9.96 4.63 10.62
C GLU A 370 -11.45 4.34 10.40
N ILE A 371 -11.76 3.70 9.27
CA ILE A 371 -13.11 3.46 8.76
C ILE A 371 -13.24 2.00 8.38
N SER A 372 -14.13 1.26 9.05
CA SER A 372 -14.46 -0.11 8.70
C SER A 372 -15.25 -0.20 7.39
N THR A 373 -15.25 -1.37 6.75
CA THR A 373 -15.87 -1.59 5.43
C THR A 373 -17.39 -1.53 5.41
N ASN A 374 -18.04 -1.54 6.58
CA ASN A 374 -19.47 -1.21 6.72
C ASN A 374 -19.75 0.30 6.84
N GLY A 375 -18.70 1.15 6.82
CA GLY A 375 -18.80 2.59 6.95
C GLY A 375 -18.75 3.12 8.38
N ALA A 376 -18.64 2.24 9.39
CA ALA A 376 -18.44 2.64 10.78
C ALA A 376 -17.07 3.28 10.98
N VAL A 377 -17.03 4.37 11.75
CA VAL A 377 -15.80 5.12 12.02
C VAL A 377 -15.32 4.82 13.44
N PHE A 378 -14.19 4.17 13.58
CA PHE A 378 -13.55 3.93 14.88
C PHE A 378 -12.86 5.17 15.41
N ASN A 379 -11.95 5.74 14.64
CA ASN A 379 -11.21 6.93 15.00
C ASN A 379 -11.62 8.09 14.09
N LYS A 380 -12.17 9.15 14.70
CA LYS A 380 -12.66 10.35 14.00
C LYS A 380 -11.56 11.20 13.36
N GLY A 381 -10.30 10.86 13.55
CA GLY A 381 -9.12 11.50 12.98
C GLY A 381 -8.15 12.02 14.04
N ASN A 382 -6.88 11.76 13.89
CA ASN A 382 -5.78 12.45 14.57
C ASN A 382 -5.58 13.83 13.91
N VAL A 383 -4.58 14.58 14.30
CA VAL A 383 -4.41 15.94 13.75
C VAL A 383 -3.68 15.94 12.41
N ASN A 384 -2.84 14.94 12.17
CA ASN A 384 -2.03 14.81 10.95
C ASN A 384 -2.86 14.50 9.68
N GLU A 385 -3.98 13.74 9.76
CA GLU A 385 -4.74 13.31 8.58
C GLU A 385 -5.28 14.50 7.78
N THR A 386 -5.79 15.50 8.46
CA THR A 386 -6.40 16.66 7.77
C THR A 386 -5.39 17.42 6.91
N PRO A 387 -4.20 17.84 7.38
CA PRO A 387 -3.20 18.43 6.51
C PRO A 387 -2.62 17.49 5.46
N GLN A 388 -2.48 16.20 5.75
CA GLN A 388 -2.05 15.21 4.76
C GLN A 388 -3.07 15.07 3.62
N PHE A 389 -4.36 15.02 3.94
CA PHE A 389 -5.45 15.01 2.96
C PHE A 389 -5.44 16.25 2.06
N VAL A 390 -5.16 17.43 2.61
CA VAL A 390 -4.99 18.66 1.82
C VAL A 390 -3.90 18.49 0.76
N SER A 391 -2.74 17.99 1.16
CA SER A 391 -1.63 17.76 0.23
C SER A 391 -1.95 16.69 -0.81
N LEU A 392 -2.67 15.64 -0.45
CA LEU A 392 -3.10 14.57 -1.36
C LEU A 392 -4.01 15.12 -2.48
N ILE A 393 -4.94 16.03 -2.18
CA ILE A 393 -5.78 16.69 -3.18
C ILE A 393 -4.93 17.48 -4.19
N TRP A 394 -3.93 18.22 -3.70
CA TRP A 394 -3.03 18.97 -4.57
C TRP A 394 -2.19 18.03 -5.45
N ASP A 395 -1.67 16.95 -4.87
CA ASP A 395 -0.86 15.99 -5.61
C ASP A 395 -1.67 15.35 -6.75
N LEU A 396 -2.90 14.89 -6.51
CA LEU A 396 -3.75 14.33 -7.57
C LEU A 396 -4.08 15.37 -8.65
N TYR A 397 -4.31 16.62 -8.26
CA TYR A 397 -4.52 17.70 -9.23
C TYR A 397 -3.29 17.96 -10.12
N LYS A 398 -2.08 17.88 -9.57
CA LYS A 398 -0.85 18.00 -10.38
C LYS A 398 -0.78 16.93 -11.47
N TRP A 399 -1.13 15.69 -11.14
CA TRP A 399 -1.08 14.57 -12.08
C TRP A 399 -2.19 14.58 -13.12
N THR A 400 -3.38 15.07 -12.78
CA THR A 400 -4.57 14.93 -13.61
C THR A 400 -5.02 16.25 -14.26
N GLY A 401 -4.73 17.38 -13.66
CA GLY A 401 -5.19 18.70 -14.12
C GLY A 401 -6.71 18.92 -13.98
N ASP A 402 -7.41 18.06 -13.23
CA ASP A 402 -8.87 18.13 -13.09
C ASP A 402 -9.30 19.27 -12.17
N ILE A 403 -9.59 20.41 -12.76
CA ILE A 403 -10.06 21.60 -12.04
C ILE A 403 -11.44 21.40 -11.38
N ASN A 404 -12.26 20.48 -11.87
CA ASN A 404 -13.56 20.20 -11.24
C ASN A 404 -13.38 19.41 -9.96
N PHE A 405 -12.44 18.45 -9.96
CA PHE A 405 -12.01 17.74 -8.76
C PHE A 405 -11.48 18.75 -7.71
N LEU A 406 -10.55 19.61 -8.09
CA LEU A 406 -10.01 20.62 -7.20
C LEU A 406 -11.10 21.50 -6.57
N LYS A 407 -12.03 22.02 -7.39
CA LYS A 407 -13.15 22.85 -6.92
C LYS A 407 -14.10 22.09 -6.00
N ARG A 408 -14.29 20.79 -6.21
CA ARG A 408 -15.16 19.94 -5.39
C ARG A 408 -14.64 19.82 -3.97
N TYR A 409 -13.33 19.56 -3.80
CA TYR A 409 -12.74 19.28 -2.49
C TYR A 409 -12.16 20.50 -1.78
N PHE A 410 -11.99 21.62 -2.47
CA PHE A 410 -11.48 22.85 -1.83
C PHE A 410 -12.32 23.36 -0.65
N PRO A 411 -13.65 23.21 -0.61
CA PRO A 411 -14.44 23.50 0.60
C PRO A 411 -14.00 22.66 1.82
N THR A 412 -13.73 21.36 1.67
CA THR A 412 -13.21 20.50 2.73
C THR A 412 -11.82 20.95 3.16
N VAL A 413 -10.93 21.28 2.22
CA VAL A 413 -9.60 21.88 2.50
C VAL A 413 -9.73 23.10 3.42
N LYS A 414 -10.62 24.03 3.10
CA LYS A 414 -10.81 25.24 3.93
C LYS A 414 -11.37 24.92 5.32
N LYS A 415 -12.37 24.05 5.39
CA LYS A 415 -12.94 23.63 6.68
C LYS A 415 -11.88 22.95 7.55
N GLY A 416 -11.11 22.01 6.96
CA GLY A 416 -10.11 21.24 7.68
C GLY A 416 -8.97 22.09 8.21
N LEU A 417 -8.39 22.99 7.39
CA LEU A 417 -7.35 23.90 7.85
C LEU A 417 -7.89 24.88 8.90
N ASN A 418 -9.16 25.30 8.80
CA ASN A 418 -9.79 26.11 9.83
C ASN A 418 -9.96 25.31 11.13
N TRP A 419 -10.41 24.05 11.05
CA TRP A 419 -10.53 23.18 12.22
C TRP A 419 -9.20 23.04 12.96
N VAL A 420 -8.10 22.72 12.24
CA VAL A 420 -6.77 22.62 12.85
C VAL A 420 -6.39 23.91 13.58
N MET A 421 -6.60 25.08 12.95
CA MET A 421 -6.17 26.36 13.52
C MET A 421 -7.09 26.90 14.62
N THR A 422 -8.32 26.42 14.73
CA THR A 422 -9.27 26.94 15.74
C THR A 422 -9.50 25.99 16.91
N GLU A 423 -9.35 24.66 16.68
CA GLU A 423 -9.63 23.67 17.70
C GLU A 423 -8.37 22.92 18.17
N ARG A 424 -7.23 23.07 17.47
CA ARG A 424 -5.97 22.41 17.80
C ARG A 424 -4.81 23.38 18.04
N ASP A 425 -4.95 24.65 17.73
CA ASP A 425 -4.00 25.72 18.05
C ASP A 425 -4.67 26.74 18.99
N GLU A 426 -5.12 26.26 20.16
CA GLU A 426 -5.86 27.10 21.14
C GLU A 426 -5.01 28.25 21.70
N ASN A 427 -3.70 28.07 21.78
CA ASN A 427 -2.77 29.10 22.24
C ASN A 427 -2.37 30.11 21.13
N ASN A 428 -2.85 29.89 19.88
CA ASN A 428 -2.61 30.72 18.70
C ASN A 428 -1.12 30.88 18.37
N ASN A 429 -0.35 29.85 18.55
CA ASN A 429 1.09 29.89 18.31
C ASN A 429 1.50 29.26 16.96
N LEU A 430 0.56 28.83 16.12
CA LEU A 430 0.70 28.13 14.84
C LEU A 430 1.12 26.66 14.94
N LEU A 431 1.31 26.11 16.13
CA LEU A 431 1.71 24.72 16.34
C LEU A 431 0.52 23.97 16.96
N PRO A 432 -0.17 23.12 16.19
CA PRO A 432 -1.32 22.38 16.71
C PRO A 432 -0.93 21.33 17.74
N ASP A 433 -1.81 21.17 18.74
CA ASP A 433 -1.75 20.10 19.73
C ASP A 433 -2.55 18.89 19.30
N GLY A 434 -2.02 17.69 19.53
CA GLY A 434 -2.73 16.42 19.37
C GLY A 434 -1.82 15.25 18.99
N TYR A 435 -2.44 14.12 18.70
CA TYR A 435 -1.74 12.96 18.17
C TYR A 435 -1.38 13.18 16.69
N GLY A 436 -0.17 12.77 16.30
CA GLY A 436 0.33 12.71 14.94
C GLY A 436 0.42 11.28 14.40
N MET A 437 1.33 11.06 13.46
CA MET A 437 1.64 9.73 12.91
C MET A 437 2.20 8.75 13.97
N MET A 438 2.77 9.29 15.06
CA MET A 438 3.28 8.50 16.16
C MET A 438 2.22 8.42 17.25
N GLU A 439 1.54 7.27 17.31
CA GLU A 439 0.50 6.98 18.29
C GLU A 439 1.10 6.39 19.57
N ILE A 440 2.04 7.11 20.18
CA ILE A 440 2.69 6.70 21.42
C ILE A 440 2.01 7.42 22.59
N GLU A 441 1.59 6.66 23.59
CA GLU A 441 0.97 7.21 24.79
C GLU A 441 1.86 8.26 25.47
N GLY A 442 1.30 9.42 25.74
CA GLY A 442 2.00 10.55 26.32
C GLY A 442 2.67 11.51 25.34
N LEU A 443 2.56 11.29 24.03
CA LEU A 443 2.97 12.20 22.96
C LEU A 443 1.80 13.05 22.40
N ASP A 444 0.79 13.32 23.18
CA ASP A 444 -0.29 14.27 22.84
C ASP A 444 0.17 15.70 23.17
N GLY A 445 0.56 16.45 22.15
CA GLY A 445 1.11 17.81 22.32
C GLY A 445 1.51 18.45 20.98
N GLU A 446 2.34 19.47 21.01
CA GLU A 446 2.87 20.13 19.81
C GLU A 446 3.96 19.27 19.17
N MET A 447 3.56 18.45 18.17
CA MET A 447 4.38 17.45 17.50
C MET A 447 5.01 17.98 16.22
N ILE A 448 6.20 17.46 15.87
CA ILE A 448 6.95 17.88 14.69
C ILE A 448 6.25 17.50 13.38
N ASP A 449 5.72 16.29 13.28
CA ASP A 449 5.06 15.77 12.09
C ASP A 449 3.77 16.52 11.77
N ILE A 450 2.91 16.75 12.75
CA ILE A 450 1.69 17.57 12.60
C ILE A 450 2.06 18.95 12.05
N SER A 451 3.08 19.58 12.66
CA SER A 451 3.53 20.91 12.26
C SER A 451 4.12 20.93 10.85
N ALA A 452 4.87 19.88 10.48
CA ALA A 452 5.47 19.75 9.16
C ALA A 452 4.41 19.51 8.07
N TYR A 453 3.46 18.62 8.31
CA TYR A 453 2.35 18.38 7.37
C TYR A 453 1.46 19.62 7.22
N LEU A 454 1.20 20.35 8.30
CA LEU A 454 0.44 21.59 8.25
C LEU A 454 1.16 22.68 7.44
N GLN A 455 2.48 22.77 7.58
CA GLN A 455 3.29 23.71 6.78
C GLN A 455 3.13 23.40 5.29
N ARG A 456 3.25 22.12 4.92
CA ARG A 456 3.07 21.67 3.54
C ARG A 456 1.65 21.91 3.06
N ALA A 457 0.65 21.58 3.86
CA ALA A 457 -0.76 21.81 3.54
C ALA A 457 -1.07 23.27 3.24
N PHE A 458 -0.52 24.22 3.99
CA PHE A 458 -0.68 25.63 3.69
C PHE A 458 -0.05 26.05 2.36
N ILE A 459 1.13 25.52 2.01
CA ILE A 459 1.74 25.74 0.68
C ILE A 459 0.84 25.22 -0.43
N ASP A 460 0.34 23.99 -0.29
CA ASP A 460 -0.47 23.36 -1.32
C ASP A 460 -1.87 24.01 -1.41
N ALA A 461 -2.50 24.35 -0.27
CA ALA A 461 -3.75 25.11 -0.25
C ALA A 461 -3.60 26.51 -0.85
N SER A 462 -2.46 27.17 -0.68
CA SER A 462 -2.15 28.44 -1.36
C SER A 462 -2.15 28.30 -2.87
N LYS A 463 -1.51 27.23 -3.39
CA LYS A 463 -1.51 26.94 -4.82
C LYS A 463 -2.92 26.63 -5.34
N MET A 464 -3.69 25.81 -4.59
CA MET A 464 -5.08 25.49 -4.94
C MET A 464 -5.95 26.74 -5.00
N ALA A 465 -5.84 27.63 -4.00
CA ALA A 465 -6.57 28.89 -3.98
C ALA A 465 -6.22 29.76 -5.20
N SER A 466 -4.95 29.81 -5.59
CA SER A 466 -4.50 30.50 -6.80
C SER A 466 -5.11 29.92 -8.07
N GLU A 467 -5.11 28.59 -8.22
CA GLU A 467 -5.68 27.88 -9.40
C GLU A 467 -7.19 28.12 -9.56
N ILE A 468 -7.93 28.28 -8.43
CA ILE A 468 -9.36 28.59 -8.48
C ILE A 468 -9.66 30.10 -8.50
N GLY A 469 -8.63 30.97 -8.47
CA GLY A 469 -8.74 32.42 -8.57
C GLY A 469 -8.95 33.17 -7.26
N ASP A 470 -8.83 32.52 -6.09
CA ASP A 470 -8.92 33.20 -4.76
C ASP A 470 -7.52 33.63 -4.30
N ASN A 471 -7.00 34.69 -4.96
CA ASN A 471 -5.65 35.20 -4.70
C ASN A 471 -5.47 35.73 -3.27
N LYS A 472 -6.52 36.25 -2.67
CA LYS A 472 -6.46 36.74 -1.28
C LYS A 472 -6.20 35.59 -0.31
N LEU A 473 -6.94 34.50 -0.44
CA LEU A 473 -6.76 33.32 0.38
C LEU A 473 -5.42 32.61 0.09
N ALA A 474 -4.98 32.63 -1.17
CA ALA A 474 -3.67 32.14 -1.57
C ALA A 474 -2.53 32.85 -0.82
N ASP A 475 -2.57 34.18 -0.76
CA ASP A 475 -1.58 34.99 -0.02
C ASP A 475 -1.64 34.74 1.49
N GLU A 476 -2.85 34.59 2.06
CA GLU A 476 -3.04 34.26 3.47
C GLU A 476 -2.39 32.92 3.83
N TYR A 477 -2.68 31.86 3.09
CA TYR A 477 -2.08 30.54 3.33
C TYR A 477 -0.57 30.54 3.12
N LYS A 478 -0.07 31.24 2.10
CA LYS A 478 1.37 31.39 1.87
C LYS A 478 2.06 32.07 3.04
N THR A 479 1.45 33.08 3.60
CA THR A 479 1.99 33.82 4.78
C THR A 479 2.07 32.90 5.99
N LYS A 480 1.02 32.11 6.27
CA LYS A 480 1.03 31.11 7.35
C LYS A 480 2.10 30.04 7.14
N ALA A 481 2.26 29.53 5.92
CA ALA A 481 3.26 28.54 5.60
C ALA A 481 4.70 29.05 5.84
N ILE A 482 4.98 30.31 5.48
CA ILE A 482 6.29 30.92 5.70
C ILE A 482 6.54 31.08 7.21
N ALA A 483 5.58 31.61 7.94
CA ALA A 483 5.71 31.79 9.39
C ALA A 483 5.90 30.46 10.14
N LEU A 484 5.17 29.42 9.71
CA LEU A 484 5.28 28.09 10.30
C LEU A 484 6.62 27.45 9.98
N LYS A 485 7.14 27.57 8.74
CA LYS A 485 8.49 27.13 8.38
C LYS A 485 9.56 27.75 9.30
N GLU A 486 9.55 29.08 9.46
CA GLU A 486 10.51 29.79 10.31
C GLU A 486 10.41 29.31 11.76
N LYS A 487 9.18 29.15 12.24
CA LYS A 487 8.94 28.69 13.61
C LYS A 487 9.43 27.26 13.82
N ILE A 488 9.07 26.31 12.97
CA ILE A 488 9.52 24.91 13.08
C ILE A 488 11.04 24.84 13.11
N ASN A 489 11.72 25.52 12.18
CA ASN A 489 13.18 25.51 12.12
C ASN A 489 13.84 26.11 13.39
N SER A 490 13.15 27.04 14.09
CA SER A 490 13.71 27.61 15.30
C SER A 490 13.40 26.81 16.56
N VAL A 491 12.13 26.37 16.77
CA VAL A 491 11.70 25.83 18.07
C VAL A 491 11.86 24.32 18.18
N PHE A 492 11.82 23.56 17.05
CA PHE A 492 11.98 22.09 17.07
C PHE A 492 13.43 21.63 16.93
N TRP A 493 14.39 22.52 16.67
CA TRP A 493 15.79 22.13 16.57
C TRP A 493 16.38 21.83 17.94
N SER A 494 16.96 20.63 18.10
CA SER A 494 17.68 20.19 19.30
C SER A 494 19.19 20.14 19.05
N GLU A 495 19.94 21.07 19.61
CA GLU A 495 21.40 21.07 19.53
C GLU A 495 22.01 19.85 20.21
N GLU A 496 21.38 19.34 21.26
CA GLU A 496 21.85 18.13 21.97
C GLU A 496 21.74 16.91 21.11
N SER A 497 20.58 16.71 20.46
CA SER A 497 20.29 15.56 19.62
C SER A 497 20.83 15.68 18.18
N LYS A 498 21.24 16.91 17.77
CA LYS A 498 21.64 17.20 16.37
C LYS A 498 20.55 16.76 15.37
N SER A 499 19.31 17.03 15.72
CA SER A 499 18.10 16.64 14.98
C SER A 499 16.97 17.59 15.37
N TYR A 500 15.87 17.52 14.63
CA TYR A 500 14.60 18.04 15.14
C TYR A 500 14.09 17.16 16.30
N GLY A 501 13.35 17.72 17.23
CA GLY A 501 12.73 17.00 18.35
C GLY A 501 11.45 16.31 17.90
N ASP A 502 11.03 15.24 18.58
CA ASP A 502 9.73 14.62 18.39
C ASP A 502 8.61 15.62 18.72
N PHE A 503 8.83 16.43 19.77
CA PHE A 503 7.88 17.44 20.26
C PHE A 503 8.60 18.58 20.99
N ILE A 504 7.87 19.66 21.27
CA ILE A 504 8.32 20.72 22.15
C ILE A 504 7.54 20.70 23.46
N ALA A 505 8.22 20.93 24.57
CA ALA A 505 7.63 20.88 25.91
C ALA A 505 8.47 21.66 26.94
N THR A 506 7.95 21.76 28.16
CA THR A 506 8.74 22.13 29.34
C THR A 506 9.61 20.94 29.80
N ASP A 507 10.67 21.24 30.57
CA ASP A 507 11.49 20.19 31.18
C ASP A 507 10.66 19.23 32.05
N GLU A 508 9.66 19.75 32.76
CA GLU A 508 8.76 18.96 33.61
C GLU A 508 7.95 17.95 32.79
N GLN A 509 7.33 18.41 31.68
CA GLN A 509 6.58 17.54 30.76
C GLN A 509 7.49 16.47 30.14
N ALA A 510 8.68 16.86 29.66
CA ALA A 510 9.66 15.94 29.10
C ALA A 510 10.12 14.89 30.12
N LEU A 511 10.36 15.28 31.38
CA LEU A 511 10.74 14.35 32.45
C LEU A 511 9.62 13.37 32.80
N LYS A 512 8.35 13.79 32.69
CA LYS A 512 7.17 12.92 32.83
C LYS A 512 7.08 11.93 31.70
N THR A 513 7.22 12.39 30.44
CA THR A 513 7.24 11.52 29.25
C THR A 513 8.34 10.45 29.35
N ILE A 514 9.55 10.84 29.77
CA ILE A 514 10.66 9.90 30.02
C ILE A 514 10.30 8.89 31.10
N ALA A 515 9.60 9.29 32.15
CA ALA A 515 9.22 8.35 33.21
C ALA A 515 8.25 7.29 32.71
N ASN A 516 7.23 7.71 31.93
CA ASN A 516 6.27 6.78 31.29
C ASN A 516 6.99 5.83 30.31
N ALA A 517 7.89 6.38 29.48
CA ALA A 517 8.68 5.58 28.54
C ALA A 517 9.61 4.56 29.24
N ILE A 518 10.16 4.89 30.42
CA ILE A 518 10.96 3.94 31.23
C ILE A 518 10.06 2.81 31.76
N GLU A 519 8.89 3.14 32.31
CA GLU A 519 7.92 2.14 32.79
C GLU A 519 7.55 1.16 31.69
N ARG A 520 7.20 1.68 30.50
CA ARG A 520 6.90 0.86 29.32
C ARG A 520 8.10 -0.01 28.88
N ALA A 521 9.30 0.55 28.86
CA ALA A 521 10.51 -0.21 28.53
C ALA A 521 10.83 -1.32 29.54
N GLU A 522 10.46 -1.14 30.82
CA GLU A 522 10.53 -2.17 31.85
C GLU A 522 9.54 -3.31 31.57
N ASP A 523 8.30 -3.00 31.21
CA ASP A 523 7.26 -3.98 30.83
C ASP A 523 7.67 -4.78 29.60
N MET A 524 8.25 -4.10 28.60
CA MET A 524 8.77 -4.71 27.37
C MET A 524 10.12 -5.41 27.54
N LYS A 525 10.73 -5.37 28.74
CA LYS A 525 12.03 -5.98 29.05
C LYS A 525 13.18 -5.48 28.15
N GLN A 526 13.24 -4.19 27.89
CA GLN A 526 14.24 -3.52 27.03
C GLN A 526 15.24 -2.70 27.86
N PRO A 527 16.24 -3.31 28.51
CA PRO A 527 17.13 -2.63 29.42
C PRO A 527 18.00 -1.53 28.74
N TRP A 528 18.32 -1.68 27.47
CA TRP A 528 19.08 -0.67 26.71
C TRP A 528 18.29 0.63 26.52
N VAL A 529 16.98 0.55 26.29
CA VAL A 529 16.08 1.70 26.20
C VAL A 529 16.07 2.46 27.52
N ILE A 530 15.98 1.76 28.65
CA ILE A 530 16.02 2.34 29.97
C ILE A 530 17.31 3.12 30.21
N GLU A 531 18.45 2.58 29.78
CA GLU A 531 19.75 3.24 29.88
C GLU A 531 19.80 4.56 29.08
N GLU A 532 19.30 4.55 27.85
CA GLU A 532 19.24 5.75 26.99
C GLU A 532 18.29 6.81 27.59
N LEU A 533 17.12 6.42 28.04
CA LEU A 533 16.17 7.30 28.70
C LEU A 533 16.73 7.90 29.99
N LYS A 534 17.46 7.12 30.78
CA LYS A 534 18.16 7.64 31.97
C LYS A 534 19.24 8.66 31.63
N LYS A 535 19.98 8.48 30.53
CA LYS A 535 20.95 9.48 30.03
C LYS A 535 20.26 10.78 29.67
N LYS A 536 19.14 10.72 28.90
CA LYS A 536 18.33 11.90 28.54
C LYS A 536 17.76 12.59 29.80
N LYS A 537 17.21 11.81 30.73
CA LYS A 537 16.71 12.32 32.01
C LYS A 537 17.80 13.06 32.81
N LYS A 538 19.01 12.52 32.82
CA LYS A 538 20.16 13.15 33.48
C LYS A 538 20.54 14.44 32.79
N TYR A 539 20.62 14.45 31.46
CA TYR A 539 20.94 15.65 30.67
C TYR A 539 19.98 16.81 30.96
N ILE A 540 18.65 16.54 30.94
CA ILE A 540 17.65 17.58 31.25
C ILE A 540 17.83 18.15 32.64
N LYS A 541 18.10 17.30 33.66
CA LYS A 541 18.32 17.75 35.04
C LYS A 541 19.61 18.54 35.24
N GLU A 542 20.65 18.26 34.48
CA GLU A 542 21.91 18.96 34.51
C GLU A 542 21.89 20.28 33.71
N ASN A 543 20.95 20.40 32.77
CA ASN A 543 20.74 21.56 31.90
C ASN A 543 19.29 22.09 31.96
N PRO A 544 18.83 22.54 33.16
CA PRO A 544 17.45 22.96 33.34
C PRO A 544 17.13 24.23 32.55
N SER A 545 15.90 24.27 31.98
CA SER A 545 15.36 25.45 31.32
C SER A 545 13.95 25.76 31.85
N SER A 546 13.62 27.03 31.94
CA SER A 546 12.26 27.50 32.19
C SER A 546 11.46 27.71 30.91
N GLU A 547 12.10 27.61 29.76
CA GLU A 547 11.49 27.84 28.46
C GLU A 547 11.09 26.49 27.81
N ILE A 548 10.05 26.52 26.99
CA ILE A 548 9.68 25.39 26.12
C ILE A 548 10.80 25.16 25.11
N ARG A 549 11.19 23.90 24.93
CA ARG A 549 12.25 23.51 24.00
C ARG A 549 11.98 22.16 23.35
N ALA A 550 12.77 21.86 22.33
CA ALA A 550 12.69 20.60 21.57
C ALA A 550 13.26 19.42 22.35
N PHE A 551 12.55 18.30 22.30
CA PHE A 551 13.00 17.03 22.86
C PHE A 551 12.89 15.91 21.83
N ALA A 552 14.01 15.26 21.51
CA ALA A 552 14.07 14.02 20.73
C ALA A 552 14.18 12.83 21.69
N ILE A 553 13.12 12.58 22.46
CA ILE A 553 13.11 11.50 23.47
C ILE A 553 13.07 10.14 22.78
N TYR A 554 12.15 9.97 21.85
CA TYR A 554 12.02 8.74 21.08
C TYR A 554 12.91 8.72 19.83
N HIS A 555 13.30 9.87 19.34
CA HIS A 555 13.96 10.03 18.04
C HIS A 555 13.23 9.20 16.97
N SER A 556 11.92 9.38 16.91
CA SER A 556 11.08 8.69 15.95
C SER A 556 11.40 9.12 14.52
N TYR A 557 11.03 8.31 13.53
CA TYR A 557 11.27 8.64 12.11
C TYR A 557 10.65 9.98 11.71
N VAL A 558 9.60 10.42 12.40
CA VAL A 558 8.89 11.68 12.09
C VAL A 558 9.73 12.94 12.35
N VAL A 559 10.83 12.86 13.10
CA VAL A 559 11.76 14.00 13.24
C VAL A 559 12.39 14.40 11.91
N ASN A 560 12.27 13.56 10.88
CA ASN A 560 12.74 13.81 9.53
C ASN A 560 11.69 14.45 8.60
N THR A 561 10.45 14.64 9.06
CA THR A 561 9.38 15.24 8.24
C THR A 561 9.68 16.65 7.73
N PRO A 562 10.41 17.55 8.43
CA PRO A 562 10.83 18.83 7.85
C PRO A 562 11.70 18.67 6.60
N MET A 563 12.56 17.63 6.55
CA MET A 563 13.37 17.31 5.38
C MET A 563 12.55 16.64 4.28
N GLU A 564 11.64 15.73 4.64
CA GLU A 564 10.71 15.10 3.71
C GLU A 564 9.82 16.14 3.01
N MET A 565 9.28 17.10 3.76
CA MET A 565 8.45 18.19 3.23
C MET A 565 9.28 19.31 2.55
N ASN A 566 10.60 19.19 2.51
CA ASN A 566 11.54 20.05 1.81
C ASN A 566 11.51 21.52 2.27
N PHE A 567 11.44 21.78 3.57
CA PHE A 567 11.47 23.14 4.10
C PHE A 567 12.46 23.33 5.27
N ALA A 568 13.14 22.31 5.73
CA ALA A 568 14.20 22.45 6.73
C ALA A 568 15.33 23.36 6.23
N ASP A 569 15.95 24.12 7.12
CA ASP A 569 17.16 24.88 6.78
C ASP A 569 18.28 23.91 6.39
N GLU A 570 18.98 24.19 5.29
CA GLU A 570 19.89 23.24 4.63
C GLU A 570 21.00 22.72 5.58
N ASP A 571 21.59 23.61 6.38
CA ASP A 571 22.62 23.24 7.35
C ASP A 571 22.10 22.30 8.45
N LYS A 572 20.89 22.56 8.96
CA LYS A 572 20.22 21.71 9.95
C LYS A 572 19.81 20.39 9.33
N ALA A 573 19.25 20.43 8.12
CA ALA A 573 18.85 19.24 7.38
C ALA A 573 20.00 18.25 7.19
N LEU A 574 21.14 18.71 6.70
CA LEU A 574 22.30 17.85 6.48
C LEU A 574 22.81 17.23 7.79
N ILE A 575 22.82 17.98 8.89
CA ILE A 575 23.19 17.47 10.21
C ILE A 575 22.18 16.43 10.72
N ALA A 576 20.87 16.70 10.56
CA ALA A 576 19.81 15.79 10.98
C ALA A 576 19.82 14.48 10.18
N LEU A 577 20.02 14.54 8.85
CA LEU A 577 20.14 13.37 7.99
C LEU A 577 21.35 12.49 8.36
N GLU A 578 22.50 13.08 8.69
CA GLU A 578 23.64 12.31 9.22
C GLU A 578 23.31 11.67 10.59
N THR A 579 22.51 12.33 11.41
CA THR A 579 22.08 11.75 12.69
C THR A 579 21.10 10.60 12.47
N ALA A 580 20.16 10.72 11.52
CA ALA A 580 19.15 9.70 11.20
C ALA A 580 19.77 8.35 10.78
N LYS A 581 20.96 8.35 10.15
CA LYS A 581 21.68 7.12 9.78
C LYS A 581 21.99 6.22 10.98
N LYS A 582 22.06 6.76 12.19
CA LYS A 582 22.31 6.00 13.42
C LYS A 582 21.10 5.16 13.86
N PHE A 583 19.91 5.47 13.33
CA PHE A 583 18.64 4.85 13.70
C PHE A 583 18.09 3.98 12.56
N THR A 584 18.98 3.19 11.96
CA THR A 584 18.68 2.27 10.87
C THR A 584 19.22 0.88 11.15
N SER A 585 18.56 -0.14 10.64
CA SER A 585 19.01 -1.53 10.58
C SER A 585 19.30 -1.94 9.14
N GLN A 586 19.62 -3.21 8.93
CA GLN A 586 19.71 -3.80 7.60
C GLN A 586 18.37 -3.81 6.83
N PHE A 587 17.25 -3.74 7.53
CA PHE A 587 15.90 -3.75 6.97
C PHE A 587 15.30 -2.36 6.76
N GLY A 588 15.96 -1.30 7.22
CA GLY A 588 15.49 0.07 7.07
C GLY A 588 15.57 0.89 8.36
N VAL A 589 14.62 1.80 8.54
CA VAL A 589 14.58 2.83 9.57
C VAL A 589 13.65 2.43 10.70
N TYR A 590 14.11 2.53 11.94
CA TYR A 590 13.26 2.29 13.11
C TYR A 590 12.09 3.27 13.19
N VAL A 591 10.96 2.83 13.70
CA VAL A 591 9.83 3.70 14.04
C VAL A 591 10.26 4.65 15.15
N THR A 592 10.89 4.12 16.19
CA THR A 592 11.57 4.93 17.22
C THR A 592 13.03 4.52 17.39
N GLY A 593 13.92 5.49 17.44
CA GLY A 593 15.35 5.23 17.59
C GLY A 593 15.73 4.76 18.99
N ILE A 594 14.90 5.06 19.99
CA ILE A 594 15.16 4.68 21.37
C ILE A 594 15.01 3.16 21.58
N ASP A 595 14.20 2.53 20.78
CA ASP A 595 13.92 1.09 20.83
C ASP A 595 14.86 0.27 19.95
N LYS A 596 15.85 0.92 19.36
CA LYS A 596 16.89 0.24 18.59
C LYS A 596 17.53 -0.86 19.43
N ASP A 597 17.43 -2.11 18.95
CA ASP A 597 18.14 -3.22 19.59
C ASP A 597 19.62 -3.20 19.19
N THR A 598 20.47 -2.78 20.12
CA THR A 598 21.92 -2.72 19.90
C THR A 598 22.56 -4.09 19.68
N ARG A 599 21.83 -5.20 19.92
CA ARG A 599 22.29 -6.55 19.62
C ARG A 599 22.27 -6.88 18.14
N GLU A 600 21.47 -6.16 17.33
CA GLU A 600 21.41 -6.33 15.87
C GLU A 600 22.72 -5.90 15.17
N ASP A 601 23.47 -4.97 15.77
CA ASP A 601 24.76 -4.51 15.23
C ASP A 601 25.85 -5.60 15.29
N THR A 602 25.60 -6.74 15.93
CA THR A 602 26.58 -7.80 16.19
C THR A 602 26.53 -9.00 15.24
N ASN A 603 25.76 -8.98 14.16
CA ASN A 603 25.55 -10.13 13.25
C ASN A 603 25.16 -11.42 13.97
N ASN A 604 24.45 -11.34 15.08
CA ASN A 604 24.09 -12.50 15.88
C ASN A 604 22.79 -13.12 15.33
N GLU A 605 22.91 -14.19 14.53
CA GLU A 605 21.80 -14.97 13.98
C GLU A 605 20.84 -15.56 15.05
N ASN A 606 21.17 -15.40 16.34
CA ASN A 606 20.44 -15.96 17.47
C ASN A 606 19.59 -14.94 18.25
N VAL A 607 19.43 -13.70 17.78
CA VAL A 607 18.49 -12.76 18.41
C VAL A 607 17.08 -13.24 18.05
N LYS A 608 16.50 -14.06 18.92
CA LYS A 608 15.11 -14.48 18.78
C LYS A 608 14.21 -13.26 18.89
N ARG A 609 13.44 -13.06 17.89
CA ARG A 609 12.46 -11.97 17.68
C ARG A 609 11.30 -11.97 18.68
N GLU A 610 11.16 -12.97 19.53
CA GLU A 610 10.04 -13.19 20.47
C GLU A 610 9.85 -12.07 21.51
N SER A 611 10.78 -11.10 21.59
CA SER A 611 10.69 -10.03 22.60
C SER A 611 10.73 -8.61 22.06
N ALA A 612 10.78 -8.41 20.73
CA ALA A 612 11.14 -7.11 20.15
C ALA A 612 10.04 -6.42 19.34
N PHE A 613 8.91 -7.06 19.11
CA PHE A 613 7.86 -6.49 18.26
C PHE A 613 6.73 -5.86 19.07
N SER A 614 6.97 -4.66 19.53
CA SER A 614 5.93 -3.65 19.64
C SER A 614 6.05 -2.74 18.43
N TYR A 615 5.00 -2.01 18.10
CA TYR A 615 5.02 -0.96 17.10
C TYR A 615 6.21 0.01 17.25
N GLU A 616 6.71 0.21 18.45
CA GLU A 616 7.78 1.15 18.79
C GLU A 616 9.19 0.62 18.50
N SER A 617 9.40 -0.69 18.60
CA SER A 617 10.69 -1.33 18.24
C SER A 617 10.75 -1.76 16.77
N ALA A 618 9.77 -1.34 15.99
CA ALA A 618 9.61 -1.78 14.62
C ALA A 618 10.57 -1.06 13.66
N VAL A 619 10.90 -1.76 12.58
CA VAL A 619 11.47 -1.17 11.37
C VAL A 619 10.41 -1.26 10.29
N MET A 620 10.02 -0.14 9.71
CA MET A 620 9.01 -0.09 8.65
C MET A 620 9.64 0.32 7.32
N PRO A 621 9.34 -0.37 6.21
CA PRO A 621 9.80 0.04 4.88
C PRO A 621 9.35 1.45 4.49
N MET A 622 8.16 1.89 4.92
CA MET A 622 7.68 3.26 4.70
C MET A 622 8.64 4.30 5.27
N ASN A 623 9.21 4.08 6.46
CA ASN A 623 10.16 5.00 7.07
C ASN A 623 11.44 5.16 6.23
N ALA A 624 11.87 4.10 5.54
CA ALA A 624 12.97 4.20 4.57
C ALA A 624 12.59 5.09 3.39
N GLY A 625 11.32 5.09 2.98
CA GLY A 625 10.78 6.03 1.99
C GLY A 625 10.86 7.48 2.44
N VAL A 626 10.47 7.79 3.68
CA VAL A 626 10.58 9.12 4.28
C VAL A 626 12.03 9.62 4.22
N LEU A 627 13.00 8.77 4.59
CA LEU A 627 14.42 9.12 4.55
C LEU A 627 14.95 9.23 3.11
N ALA A 628 14.54 8.36 2.19
CA ALA A 628 14.95 8.44 0.79
C ALA A 628 14.47 9.75 0.13
N VAL A 629 13.21 10.14 0.39
CA VAL A 629 12.66 11.43 -0.07
C VAL A 629 13.43 12.59 0.56
N SER A 630 13.71 12.51 1.86
CA SER A 630 14.46 13.53 2.59
C SER A 630 15.87 13.72 2.02
N GLU A 631 16.62 12.65 1.83
CA GLU A 631 17.98 12.71 1.25
C GLU A 631 17.98 13.32 -0.15
N ASN A 632 17.04 12.91 -1.00
CA ASN A 632 16.90 13.46 -2.35
C ASN A 632 16.56 14.96 -2.35
N ASN A 633 15.73 15.42 -1.43
CA ASN A 633 15.39 16.84 -1.30
C ASN A 633 16.62 17.72 -1.02
N TYR A 634 17.68 17.15 -0.46
CA TYR A 634 18.93 17.82 -0.14
C TYR A 634 20.12 17.36 -1.01
N GLY A 635 19.82 16.82 -2.22
CA GLY A 635 20.84 16.52 -3.24
C GLY A 635 21.71 15.31 -2.92
N ARG A 636 21.18 14.30 -2.23
CA ARG A 636 21.92 13.11 -1.78
C ARG A 636 21.31 11.80 -2.33
N PRO A 637 21.30 11.59 -3.65
CA PRO A 637 20.63 10.44 -4.29
C PRO A 637 21.29 9.09 -3.95
N ASN A 638 22.57 9.05 -3.62
CA ASN A 638 23.25 7.81 -3.23
C ASN A 638 22.77 7.30 -1.88
N GLU A 639 22.60 8.21 -0.92
CA GLU A 639 22.04 7.92 0.39
C GLU A 639 20.57 7.51 0.29
N ALA A 640 19.80 8.19 -0.57
CA ALA A 640 18.42 7.80 -0.86
C ALA A 640 18.33 6.38 -1.43
N LEU A 641 19.24 6.01 -2.35
CA LEU A 641 19.31 4.65 -2.89
C LEU A 641 19.66 3.62 -1.79
N ASP A 642 20.51 3.97 -0.83
CA ASP A 642 20.83 3.07 0.28
C ASP A 642 19.61 2.75 1.15
N TYR A 643 18.75 3.72 1.43
CA TYR A 643 17.48 3.49 2.13
C TYR A 643 16.51 2.61 1.31
N ILE A 644 16.41 2.85 0.00
CA ILE A 644 15.60 2.01 -0.90
C ILE A 644 16.10 0.56 -0.91
N LYS A 645 17.43 0.35 -0.96
CA LYS A 645 18.05 -0.99 -0.89
C LYS A 645 17.73 -1.70 0.42
N LYS A 646 17.74 -1.00 1.54
CA LYS A 646 17.35 -1.56 2.84
C LYS A 646 15.88 -2.00 2.83
N ALA A 647 14.96 -1.16 2.37
CA ALA A 647 13.56 -1.54 2.20
C ALA A 647 13.40 -2.75 1.26
N THR A 648 14.18 -2.82 0.19
CA THR A 648 14.15 -3.94 -0.78
C THR A 648 14.47 -5.28 -0.14
N THR A 649 15.30 -5.34 0.92
CA THR A 649 15.62 -6.59 1.63
C THR A 649 14.41 -7.21 2.32
N THR A 650 13.36 -6.44 2.56
CA THR A 650 12.12 -6.90 3.21
C THR A 650 11.09 -7.47 2.23
N PHE A 651 11.25 -7.18 0.94
CA PHE A 651 10.36 -7.66 -0.11
C PHE A 651 10.44 -9.18 -0.25
N SER A 652 9.30 -9.82 -0.34
CA SER A 652 9.20 -11.29 -0.45
C SER A 652 9.96 -12.03 0.66
N TYR A 653 10.09 -11.43 1.83
CA TYR A 653 10.83 -12.06 2.92
C TYR A 653 10.09 -13.27 3.47
N ALA A 654 8.86 -13.11 3.91
CA ALA A 654 7.99 -14.20 4.36
C ALA A 654 6.77 -14.42 3.45
N TYR A 655 6.26 -13.36 2.80
CA TYR A 655 5.15 -13.46 1.85
C TYR A 655 5.64 -13.11 0.44
N PRO A 656 5.60 -14.04 -0.54
CA PRO A 656 6.07 -13.80 -1.90
C PRO A 656 5.29 -12.67 -2.58
N GLY A 657 5.99 -11.62 -3.00
CA GLY A 657 5.43 -10.47 -3.68
C GLY A 657 4.86 -9.37 -2.78
N GLY A 658 4.91 -9.55 -1.45
CA GLY A 658 4.49 -8.57 -0.47
C GLY A 658 5.63 -8.01 0.39
N MET A 659 5.33 -6.98 1.15
CA MET A 659 6.18 -6.42 2.19
C MET A 659 5.38 -6.31 3.48
N TYR A 660 5.90 -6.90 4.54
CA TYR A 660 5.28 -6.80 5.85
C TYR A 660 5.32 -5.36 6.38
N GLU A 661 4.34 -5.02 7.19
CA GLU A 661 4.26 -3.72 7.87
C GLU A 661 5.52 -3.45 8.68
N VAL A 662 5.85 -4.42 9.51
CA VAL A 662 7.02 -4.42 10.37
C VAL A 662 8.01 -5.46 9.84
N SER A 663 9.18 -4.99 9.50
CA SER A 663 10.15 -5.84 8.83
C SER A 663 10.86 -6.81 9.76
N PRO A 664 11.11 -8.00 9.23
CA PRO A 664 10.81 -8.39 7.85
C PRO A 664 9.57 -9.28 7.72
N ASP A 665 8.92 -9.71 8.82
CA ASP A 665 7.90 -10.78 8.83
C ASP A 665 6.85 -10.64 9.95
N PHE A 666 6.56 -9.42 10.41
CA PHE A 666 5.58 -9.16 11.45
C PHE A 666 4.53 -8.11 11.03
N GLY A 667 3.32 -8.19 11.60
CA GLY A 667 2.20 -7.30 11.28
C GLY A 667 1.51 -7.69 9.97
N MET A 668 1.04 -6.71 9.23
CA MET A 668 0.36 -6.93 7.96
C MET A 668 1.33 -7.49 6.91
N MET A 669 1.01 -8.68 6.34
CA MET A 669 1.86 -9.32 5.32
C MET A 669 1.95 -8.52 4.02
N ASN A 670 1.00 -7.64 3.78
CA ASN A 670 0.98 -6.70 2.67
C ASN A 670 0.43 -5.36 3.16
N GLN A 671 1.33 -4.45 3.56
CA GLN A 671 1.00 -3.12 4.04
C GLN A 671 1.21 -2.10 2.93
N THR A 672 0.16 -1.33 2.62
CA THR A 672 0.14 -0.52 1.40
C THR A 672 1.07 0.68 1.47
N PHE A 673 1.21 1.35 2.60
CA PHE A 673 2.07 2.52 2.73
C PHE A 673 3.56 2.21 2.53
N ASN A 674 4.00 0.94 2.71
CA ASN A 674 5.40 0.54 2.49
C ASN A 674 5.90 0.84 1.08
N ASN A 675 4.97 0.89 0.12
CA ASN A 675 5.27 1.20 -1.29
C ASN A 675 5.81 2.62 -1.47
N TYR A 676 5.62 3.53 -0.50
CA TYR A 676 6.16 4.89 -0.51
C TYR A 676 7.68 4.93 -0.66
N ALA A 677 8.38 3.88 -0.23
CA ALA A 677 9.82 3.76 -0.41
C ALA A 677 10.29 3.73 -1.89
N TYR A 678 9.39 3.58 -2.85
CA TYR A 678 9.77 3.39 -4.26
C TYR A 678 9.19 4.43 -5.21
N GLY A 679 7.87 4.67 -5.19
CA GLY A 679 7.21 5.49 -6.20
C GLY A 679 7.75 6.91 -6.22
N VAL A 680 7.64 7.62 -5.12
CA VAL A 680 8.09 9.03 -5.02
C VAL A 680 9.60 9.17 -5.20
N PRO A 681 10.48 8.43 -4.47
CA PRO A 681 11.92 8.59 -4.64
C PRO A 681 12.41 8.28 -6.05
N ILE A 682 11.85 7.26 -6.71
CA ILE A 682 12.29 6.85 -8.03
C ILE A 682 11.66 7.72 -9.12
N VAL A 683 10.32 7.80 -9.18
CA VAL A 683 9.63 8.50 -10.26
C VAL A 683 9.79 10.01 -10.16
N ASN A 684 9.49 10.58 -8.99
CA ASN A 684 9.46 12.03 -8.83
C ASN A 684 10.84 12.64 -8.54
N GLN A 685 11.81 11.86 -8.05
CA GLN A 685 13.09 12.42 -7.64
C GLN A 685 14.27 11.89 -8.47
N PHE A 686 14.50 10.55 -8.58
CA PHE A 686 15.61 10.07 -9.41
C PHE A 686 15.40 10.40 -10.88
N PHE A 687 14.22 10.10 -11.44
CA PHE A 687 13.87 10.52 -12.80
C PHE A 687 13.38 11.98 -12.87
N GLY A 688 13.02 12.56 -11.72
CA GLY A 688 12.70 13.96 -11.57
C GLY A 688 11.41 14.39 -12.24
N ILE A 689 10.39 13.51 -12.36
CA ILE A 689 9.13 13.81 -13.03
C ILE A 689 8.22 14.61 -12.07
N ASP A 690 7.97 15.88 -12.38
CA ASP A 690 7.04 16.76 -11.67
C ASP A 690 5.91 17.21 -12.61
N PRO A 691 4.72 16.59 -12.49
CA PRO A 691 3.59 16.90 -13.35
C PRO A 691 2.96 18.27 -13.03
N GLN A 692 2.55 18.96 -14.09
CA GLN A 692 1.74 20.19 -14.05
C GLN A 692 0.62 20.07 -15.09
N ALA A 693 -0.20 19.02 -14.94
CA ALA A 693 -1.14 18.59 -15.98
C ALA A 693 -2.14 19.66 -16.40
N ALA A 694 -2.61 20.50 -15.47
CA ALA A 694 -3.50 21.62 -15.80
C ALA A 694 -2.89 22.63 -16.80
N LYS A 695 -1.55 22.69 -16.89
CA LYS A 695 -0.81 23.54 -17.83
C LYS A 695 -0.33 22.78 -19.06
N LYS A 696 -0.69 21.50 -19.17
CA LYS A 696 -0.10 20.56 -20.16
C LYS A 696 1.43 20.62 -20.16
N LYS A 697 2.02 20.59 -18.97
CA LYS A 697 3.46 20.70 -18.77
C LYS A 697 3.96 19.58 -17.82
N VAL A 698 5.14 19.07 -18.11
CA VAL A 698 5.90 18.24 -17.20
C VAL A 698 7.31 18.78 -17.04
N VAL A 699 7.77 18.90 -15.80
CA VAL A 699 9.17 19.26 -15.51
C VAL A 699 9.94 17.97 -15.25
N ILE A 700 11.09 17.83 -15.89
CA ILE A 700 12.01 16.70 -15.75
C ILE A 700 13.32 17.22 -15.13
N LYS A 701 13.58 16.84 -13.90
CA LYS A 701 14.78 17.25 -13.15
C LYS A 701 15.47 16.02 -12.56
N PRO A 702 16.18 15.24 -13.38
CA PRO A 702 16.75 13.99 -12.93
C PRO A 702 17.84 14.21 -11.87
N GLN A 703 17.85 13.30 -10.88
CA GLN A 703 18.83 13.26 -9.79
C GLN A 703 19.22 11.80 -9.54
N MET A 704 19.96 11.22 -10.50
CA MET A 704 20.29 9.80 -10.47
C MET A 704 21.38 9.46 -9.47
N PRO A 705 21.27 8.30 -8.78
CA PRO A 705 22.41 7.75 -8.02
C PRO A 705 23.59 7.42 -8.94
N ASP A 706 24.80 7.53 -8.43
CA ASP A 706 26.03 7.35 -9.22
C ASP A 706 26.17 5.94 -9.81
N THR A 707 25.56 4.94 -9.20
CA THR A 707 25.59 3.54 -9.66
C THR A 707 24.57 3.22 -10.76
N TRP A 708 23.69 4.18 -11.11
CA TRP A 708 22.67 3.99 -12.15
C TRP A 708 23.14 4.63 -13.48
N ASP A 709 24.18 4.05 -14.07
CA ASP A 709 24.75 4.54 -15.34
C ASP A 709 23.83 4.31 -16.55
N ASN A 710 22.88 3.39 -16.44
CA ASN A 710 21.88 3.11 -17.47
C ASN A 710 20.54 2.84 -16.80
N ALA A 711 19.61 3.78 -16.96
CA ALA A 711 18.29 3.71 -16.34
C ALA A 711 17.22 4.20 -17.32
N SER A 712 16.04 3.56 -17.30
CA SER A 712 14.87 4.09 -17.99
C SER A 712 13.62 3.94 -17.12
N LEU A 713 12.70 4.89 -17.29
CA LEU A 713 11.35 4.85 -16.76
C LEU A 713 10.40 5.14 -17.91
N GLU A 714 9.65 4.13 -18.31
CA GLU A 714 8.84 4.15 -19.51
C GLU A 714 7.35 4.18 -19.19
N ASN A 715 6.57 4.82 -20.05
CA ASN A 715 5.11 4.84 -19.98
C ASN A 715 4.54 5.44 -18.69
N VAL A 716 5.13 6.54 -18.21
CA VAL A 716 4.59 7.31 -17.08
C VAL A 716 3.37 8.09 -17.56
N LEU A 717 2.19 7.73 -17.07
CA LEU A 717 0.93 8.38 -17.41
C LEU A 717 0.77 9.69 -16.63
N ILE A 718 0.49 10.79 -17.32
CA ILE A 718 0.18 12.10 -16.73
C ILE A 718 -1.02 12.67 -17.49
N ALA A 719 -2.21 12.64 -16.89
CA ALA A 719 -3.46 13.01 -17.55
C ALA A 719 -3.64 12.31 -18.91
N ASP A 720 -3.63 13.05 -20.02
CA ASP A 720 -3.77 12.56 -21.40
C ASP A 720 -2.42 12.42 -22.14
N ASN A 721 -1.31 12.38 -21.40
CA ASN A 721 0.03 12.22 -21.98
C ASN A 721 0.78 11.06 -21.33
N THR A 722 1.67 10.43 -22.11
CA THR A 722 2.59 9.38 -21.63
C THR A 722 4.01 9.87 -21.82
N ILE A 723 4.83 9.78 -20.79
CA ILE A 723 6.23 10.22 -20.76
C ILE A 723 7.14 9.00 -20.55
N SER A 724 8.24 8.94 -21.31
CA SER A 724 9.34 8.00 -21.06
C SER A 724 10.66 8.75 -20.95
N VAL A 725 11.45 8.39 -19.95
CA VAL A 725 12.75 9.02 -19.66
C VAL A 725 13.85 7.96 -19.70
N TYR A 726 14.88 8.22 -20.51
CA TYR A 726 16.05 7.37 -20.67
C TYR A 726 17.30 8.14 -20.26
N TYR A 727 18.08 7.56 -19.38
CA TYR A 727 19.29 8.13 -18.81
C TYR A 727 20.47 7.19 -19.03
N THR A 728 21.52 7.65 -19.68
CA THR A 728 22.75 6.86 -19.91
C THR A 728 23.97 7.70 -19.62
N LYS A 729 24.85 7.19 -18.77
CA LYS A 729 26.13 7.81 -18.39
C LYS A 729 27.29 6.91 -18.79
N SER A 730 28.14 7.36 -19.67
CA SER A 730 29.29 6.61 -20.20
C SER A 730 30.35 7.54 -20.75
N ASP A 731 31.64 7.21 -20.53
CA ASP A 731 32.81 7.89 -21.15
C ASP A 731 32.84 9.42 -20.96
N GLY A 732 32.41 9.91 -19.80
CA GLY A 732 32.35 11.35 -19.51
C GLY A 732 31.17 12.07 -20.20
N LEU A 733 30.21 11.31 -20.75
CA LEU A 733 29.00 11.83 -21.37
C LEU A 733 27.75 11.31 -20.64
N LEU A 734 26.81 12.22 -20.39
CA LEU A 734 25.47 11.93 -19.96
C LEU A 734 24.52 12.17 -21.14
N THR A 735 23.80 11.14 -21.56
CA THR A 735 22.68 11.26 -22.52
C THR A 735 21.37 11.16 -21.77
N LEU A 736 20.53 12.17 -21.90
CA LEU A 736 19.16 12.20 -21.44
C LEU A 736 18.23 12.30 -22.64
N ARG A 737 17.33 11.33 -22.79
CA ARG A 737 16.30 11.31 -23.81
C ARG A 737 14.93 11.23 -23.16
N VAL A 738 14.05 12.15 -23.51
CA VAL A 738 12.66 12.19 -23.05
C VAL A 738 11.75 12.02 -24.26
N GLU A 739 10.83 11.10 -24.17
CA GLU A 739 9.79 10.83 -25.17
C GLU A 739 8.43 11.16 -24.60
N GLN A 740 7.52 11.73 -25.44
CA GLN A 740 6.14 12.00 -25.09
C GLN A 740 5.21 11.63 -26.25
N GLU A 741 4.01 11.15 -25.91
CA GLU A 741 3.02 10.79 -26.92
C GLU A 741 2.21 11.99 -27.41
N ASN A 742 1.89 12.93 -26.53
CA ASN A 742 1.04 14.07 -26.84
C ASN A 742 1.88 15.35 -27.04
N SER A 743 2.05 15.78 -28.29
CA SER A 743 2.82 16.97 -28.67
C SER A 743 2.18 18.31 -28.28
N ASP A 744 0.96 18.30 -27.72
CA ASP A 744 0.35 19.52 -27.14
C ASP A 744 0.98 19.87 -25.79
N TRP A 745 1.70 18.93 -25.20
CA TRP A 745 2.39 19.11 -23.93
C TRP A 745 3.77 19.72 -24.10
N GLU A 746 4.19 20.46 -23.07
CA GLU A 746 5.51 21.01 -22.92
C GLU A 746 6.33 20.17 -21.92
N VAL A 747 7.51 19.75 -22.34
CA VAL A 747 8.52 19.11 -21.50
C VAL A 747 9.57 20.17 -21.18
N GLU A 748 9.71 20.51 -19.90
CA GLU A 748 10.78 21.36 -19.38
C GLU A 748 11.85 20.49 -18.73
N ILE A 749 13.06 20.45 -19.27
CA ILE A 749 14.17 19.68 -18.68
C ILE A 749 15.11 20.66 -17.97
N ILE A 750 15.38 20.38 -16.69
CA ILE A 750 16.26 21.22 -15.88
C ILE A 750 17.48 20.41 -15.44
N ILE A 751 18.67 20.82 -15.90
CA ILE A 751 19.95 20.21 -15.51
C ILE A 751 20.79 21.25 -14.77
N PRO A 752 21.32 20.96 -13.57
CA PRO A 752 22.26 21.85 -12.92
C PRO A 752 23.52 21.99 -13.79
N LYS A 753 24.03 23.21 -13.95
CA LYS A 753 25.30 23.44 -14.66
C LYS A 753 26.48 22.88 -13.88
N LYS A 754 26.35 22.85 -12.56
CA LYS A 754 27.27 22.22 -11.63
C LYS A 754 26.47 21.61 -10.48
N ASP A 755 26.69 20.34 -10.19
CA ASP A 755 26.25 19.71 -8.95
C ASP A 755 27.42 19.64 -7.95
N ASN A 756 27.26 18.93 -6.86
CA ASN A 756 28.27 18.79 -5.81
C ASN A 756 29.56 18.07 -6.28
N ILE A 757 29.48 17.30 -7.38
CA ILE A 757 30.52 16.38 -7.84
C ILE A 757 30.96 16.73 -9.27
N ASN A 758 30.00 17.02 -10.15
CA ASN A 758 30.23 17.16 -11.59
C ASN A 758 29.90 18.58 -12.07
N SER A 759 30.66 19.04 -13.09
CA SER A 759 30.29 20.18 -13.93
C SER A 759 29.78 19.66 -15.27
N PHE A 760 28.67 20.20 -15.75
CA PHE A 760 28.03 19.79 -17.01
C PHE A 760 28.19 20.84 -18.06
N GLU A 761 28.54 20.40 -19.27
CA GLU A 761 28.62 21.22 -20.50
C GLU A 761 27.77 20.60 -21.61
N VAL A 762 26.86 21.37 -22.19
CA VAL A 762 25.99 20.89 -23.28
C VAL A 762 26.83 20.70 -24.54
N THR A 763 27.00 19.46 -24.98
CA THR A 763 27.74 19.10 -26.18
C THR A 763 26.84 18.92 -27.41
N LYS A 764 25.60 18.45 -27.17
CA LYS A 764 24.57 18.28 -28.17
C LYS A 764 23.21 18.45 -27.57
N SER A 765 22.32 19.13 -28.21
CA SER A 765 20.90 19.22 -27.82
C SER A 765 20.01 19.33 -29.03
N SER A 766 18.83 18.74 -28.96
CA SER A 766 17.76 18.93 -29.95
C SER A 766 17.02 20.27 -29.76
N VAL A 767 17.25 20.96 -28.65
CA VAL A 767 16.65 22.25 -28.30
C VAL A 767 17.71 23.13 -27.64
N GLU A 768 17.72 24.43 -27.96
CA GLU A 768 18.66 25.39 -27.35
C GLU A 768 18.31 25.63 -25.87
N PRO A 769 19.27 25.57 -24.98
CA PRO A 769 19.04 25.81 -23.55
C PRO A 769 19.01 27.30 -23.22
N GLU A 770 18.17 27.65 -22.26
CA GLU A 770 18.32 28.88 -21.48
C GLU A 770 19.18 28.61 -20.23
N ILE A 771 19.89 29.61 -19.73
CA ILE A 771 20.60 29.54 -18.45
C ILE A 771 19.87 30.37 -17.42
N VAL A 772 19.27 29.71 -16.45
CA VAL A 772 18.50 30.34 -15.38
C VAL A 772 19.09 29.87 -14.03
N ASP A 773 19.53 30.79 -13.18
CA ASP A 773 20.06 30.52 -11.84
C ASP A 773 21.13 29.40 -11.81
N GLY A 774 22.06 29.41 -12.78
CA GLY A 774 23.13 28.42 -12.86
C GLY A 774 22.68 27.02 -13.33
N LYS A 775 21.49 26.91 -13.96
CA LYS A 775 20.95 25.68 -14.51
C LYS A 775 20.70 25.85 -16.01
N TYR A 776 20.83 24.74 -16.76
CA TYR A 776 20.33 24.66 -18.13
C TYR A 776 18.85 24.31 -18.08
N VAL A 777 18.02 25.07 -18.76
CA VAL A 777 16.56 24.85 -18.91
C VAL A 777 16.27 24.66 -20.40
N PHE A 778 15.62 23.56 -20.74
CA PHE A 778 15.27 23.18 -22.10
C PHE A 778 13.76 23.00 -22.19
N ASP A 779 13.07 23.83 -22.94
CA ASP A 779 11.63 23.72 -23.20
C ASP A 779 11.39 23.07 -24.56
N SER A 780 10.60 22.01 -24.61
CA SER A 780 10.32 21.26 -25.82
C SER A 780 8.88 20.81 -25.92
N LYS A 781 8.32 20.83 -27.13
CA LYS A 781 7.05 20.19 -27.50
C LYS A 781 7.23 19.03 -28.47
N ALA A 782 8.48 18.66 -28.74
CA ALA A 782 8.78 17.57 -29.62
C ALA A 782 8.37 16.23 -28.98
N SER A 783 8.01 15.25 -29.82
CA SER A 783 7.76 13.89 -29.37
C SER A 783 9.00 13.22 -28.78
N THR A 784 10.19 13.71 -29.14
CA THR A 784 11.46 13.24 -28.58
C THR A 784 12.39 14.43 -28.38
N THR A 785 12.93 14.54 -27.15
CA THR A 785 13.96 15.53 -26.80
C THR A 785 15.20 14.80 -26.32
N GLU A 786 16.35 15.05 -26.93
CA GLU A 786 17.62 14.41 -26.61
C GLU A 786 18.68 15.45 -26.25
N LEU A 787 19.34 15.24 -25.12
CA LEU A 787 20.43 16.06 -24.63
C LEU A 787 21.66 15.17 -24.41
N VAL A 788 22.84 15.68 -24.84
CA VAL A 788 24.12 15.06 -24.50
C VAL A 788 24.96 16.09 -23.76
N LEU A 789 25.33 15.77 -22.57
CA LEU A 789 26.08 16.62 -21.65
C LEU A 789 27.44 15.97 -21.37
N LYS A 790 28.52 16.75 -21.47
CA LYS A 790 29.81 16.34 -20.95
C LYS A 790 29.89 16.69 -19.47
N TYR A 791 30.39 15.77 -18.66
CA TYR A 791 30.63 16.00 -17.24
C TYR A 791 32.10 15.71 -16.88
N GLU A 792 32.65 16.48 -15.91
CA GLU A 792 33.99 16.35 -15.36
C GLU A 792 33.94 16.03 -13.87
#